data_8b689905a5a06249f0012184bf74436a
#
_entry.id   8b689905a5a06249f0012184bf74436a
#
_cell.length_a   1.000
_cell.length_b   1.000
_cell.length_c   1.000
_cell.angle_alpha   90.00
_cell.angle_beta   90.00
_cell.angle_gamma   90.00
#
_symmetry.space_group_name_H-M   'P 1'
#
loop_
_entity.id
_entity.type
_entity.pdbx_description
1 polymer ?
#
loop_
_entity_poly.entity_id
_entity_poly.type
_entity_poly.pdbx_seq_one_letter_code
_entity_poly.pdbx_strand_id
1 'polypeptide(L)'
;MNKLNLQDIQVPDKNALKSELQGFVGGVDINLERILSSGEKLADKLTADIDRWLNQAIDEQAGHITNLAKWERQYHGKKDEKNYPFAGCANTAIPITRSCTDAIHVRTIDRIFNQFKIFLIRAKKAENIDIAPHLEDALDWWCKYSKFKQKLLSPLLEAIMTGTGIVHIPWIKRVRANVRYATDNEIKTKKDEIFKLPGGRYGIKQIQTVYEGPDINGIPRKDWVVWPNTAKSVDDALLAGFRTYVYKSQVPEKVNQGLWYKIALEKLKTPDDFDESEKEKAEREGKELAPDLKEPFEVWELWFKYDVDEDGEPDDIVLTYHKETKTILRAIYNPFFHGFKPFVVFKGFPKKYRFDGEGVCEILDPLAEEIDTVHNQRVDRLTEINNPIVLLSEDSGIKDFNRAPGAAKVIDGDLDRAIKIIPEPPIYPATFQEENMLVMYAKEAVGITPEVLGQLSAERPVAKETMARIQEANKKFLYLSDGAIDNCGEIGWKVLEEIAQYSPTYTYYKEEGGKLKEITIEFPSQYLRDGLELELTASKEMMSQSDRREVNIATYQLLSDAATKLFGMVQGIVSGQMPTALTQYVTKWIEVSEILLKRILRDFNQPDAENLVASVKGLDLQGAAIEMQQKIQAMQAQLAQQQQLQGMQPQQPQMGMQG
;
A
#
# COMPACT_ATOMS: atom_id res chain seq x y z
N MET A 1 -38.46 -18.49 28.80
CA MET A 1 -37.16 -18.15 28.18
C MET A 1 -36.09 -18.47 29.21
N ASN A 2 -35.49 -19.69 29.13
CA ASN A 2 -34.46 -20.12 30.04
C ASN A 2 -33.14 -19.46 29.68
N LYS A 3 -32.54 -18.74 30.61
CA LYS A 3 -31.18 -18.25 30.49
C LYS A 3 -30.25 -19.43 30.29
N LEU A 4 -29.61 -19.53 29.13
CA LEU A 4 -28.51 -20.46 28.87
C LEU A 4 -27.38 -20.14 29.83
N ASN A 5 -27.10 -21.08 30.74
CA ASN A 5 -25.96 -21.01 31.65
C ASN A 5 -24.71 -21.31 30.82
N LEU A 6 -23.90 -20.31 30.54
CA LEU A 6 -22.61 -20.42 29.82
C LEU A 6 -21.57 -21.30 30.55
N GLN A 7 -21.85 -21.76 31.76
CA GLN A 7 -20.95 -22.58 32.56
C GLN A 7 -20.91 -24.06 32.18
N ASP A 8 -21.89 -24.55 31.37
CA ASP A 8 -21.98 -25.97 30.95
C ASP A 8 -21.29 -26.29 29.62
N ILE A 9 -20.61 -25.31 28.99
CA ILE A 9 -19.80 -25.55 27.82
C ILE A 9 -18.43 -26.02 28.28
N GLN A 10 -18.21 -27.31 28.36
CA GLN A 10 -16.86 -27.87 28.48
C GLN A 10 -16.05 -27.47 27.24
N VAL A 11 -15.15 -26.53 27.42
CA VAL A 11 -14.15 -26.14 26.43
C VAL A 11 -13.23 -27.34 26.22
N PRO A 12 -13.00 -27.82 24.99
CA PRO A 12 -12.03 -28.89 24.75
C PRO A 12 -10.64 -28.51 25.29
N ASP A 13 -9.87 -29.54 25.65
CA ASP A 13 -8.62 -29.43 26.39
C ASP A 13 -7.76 -28.27 25.93
N LYS A 14 -7.44 -27.39 26.88
CA LYS A 14 -6.64 -26.17 26.68
C LYS A 14 -5.25 -26.45 26.09
N ASN A 15 -4.78 -27.70 26.22
CA ASN A 15 -3.46 -28.11 25.71
C ASN A 15 -3.48 -28.47 24.20
N ALA A 16 -4.59 -28.99 23.67
CA ALA A 16 -4.74 -29.22 22.23
C ALA A 16 -4.83 -27.89 21.46
N LEU A 17 -5.53 -26.90 22.01
CA LEU A 17 -5.56 -25.54 21.44
C LEU A 17 -4.19 -24.86 21.52
N LYS A 18 -3.41 -25.12 22.58
CA LYS A 18 -2.05 -24.57 22.73
C LYS A 18 -1.09 -25.10 21.68
N SER A 19 -1.16 -26.39 21.31
CA SER A 19 -0.25 -26.98 20.32
C SER A 19 -0.49 -26.48 18.89
N GLU A 20 -1.72 -26.17 18.54
CA GLU A 20 -2.06 -25.64 17.21
C GLU A 20 -1.84 -24.11 17.07
N LEU A 21 -1.90 -23.39 18.21
CA LEU A 21 -1.69 -21.94 18.25
C LEU A 21 -0.25 -21.54 18.62
N GLN A 22 0.57 -22.47 19.10
CA GLN A 22 2.00 -22.24 19.39
C GLN A 22 2.86 -21.99 18.14
N GLY A 23 2.33 -22.20 16.93
CA GLY A 23 2.92 -21.73 15.68
C GLY A 23 2.88 -20.21 15.49
N PHE A 24 2.28 -19.49 16.43
CA PHE A 24 2.11 -18.05 16.39
C PHE A 24 3.18 -17.31 17.14
N VAL A 25 3.92 -16.46 16.44
CA VAL A 25 4.92 -15.56 17.01
C VAL A 25 5.85 -16.31 17.97
N GLY A 26 6.65 -17.19 17.43
CA GLY A 26 7.63 -18.00 18.20
C GLY A 26 8.79 -17.14 18.71
N GLY A 27 8.48 -16.12 19.50
CA GLY A 27 9.47 -15.40 20.28
C GLY A 27 9.77 -16.19 21.55
N VAL A 28 11.04 -16.23 21.93
CA VAL A 28 11.46 -16.81 23.22
C VAL A 28 11.08 -15.84 24.33
N ASP A 29 10.29 -16.32 25.31
CA ASP A 29 9.91 -15.50 26.46
C ASP A 29 11.12 -15.15 27.32
N ILE A 30 11.19 -13.89 27.76
CA ILE A 30 12.22 -13.38 28.65
C ILE A 30 11.87 -13.77 30.08
N ASN A 31 12.86 -14.26 30.83
CA ASN A 31 12.68 -14.56 32.24
C ASN A 31 12.66 -13.28 33.10
N LEU A 32 11.46 -12.72 33.30
CA LEU A 32 11.24 -11.50 34.06
C LEU A 32 11.53 -11.64 35.56
N GLU A 33 11.57 -12.88 36.10
CA GLU A 33 11.89 -13.16 37.53
C GLU A 33 13.40 -13.18 37.80
N ARG A 34 14.24 -12.96 36.79
CA ARG A 34 15.69 -12.90 36.92
C ARG A 34 16.08 -11.77 37.89
N ILE A 35 16.99 -12.09 38.80
CA ILE A 35 17.60 -11.10 39.71
C ILE A 35 18.86 -10.59 39.04
N LEU A 36 18.93 -9.27 38.87
CA LEU A 36 20.06 -8.56 38.26
C LEU A 36 21.23 -8.42 39.27
N SER A 37 22.39 -8.03 38.79
CA SER A 37 23.59 -7.74 39.61
C SER A 37 23.32 -6.65 40.69
N SER A 38 22.35 -5.75 40.42
CA SER A 38 21.87 -4.75 41.38
C SER A 38 21.05 -5.31 42.56
N GLY A 39 20.64 -6.57 42.50
CA GLY A 39 19.75 -7.20 43.44
C GLY A 39 18.25 -6.96 43.19
N GLU A 40 17.90 -6.22 42.17
CA GLU A 40 16.52 -5.98 41.73
C GLU A 40 16.03 -7.06 40.77
N LYS A 41 14.73 -7.26 40.67
CA LYS A 41 14.14 -8.10 39.62
C LYS A 41 14.20 -7.37 38.29
N LEU A 42 14.49 -8.11 37.21
CA LEU A 42 14.48 -7.58 35.83
C LEU A 42 13.12 -6.92 35.48
N ALA A 43 12.01 -7.53 35.92
CA ALA A 43 10.68 -6.97 35.70
C ALA A 43 10.51 -5.56 36.26
N ASP A 44 11.02 -5.29 37.46
CA ASP A 44 10.84 -4.02 38.15
C ASP A 44 11.70 -2.93 37.47
N LYS A 45 12.98 -3.23 37.18
CA LYS A 45 13.90 -2.32 36.49
C LYS A 45 13.39 -2.01 35.09
N LEU A 46 13.00 -3.03 34.34
CA LEU A 46 12.48 -2.91 32.97
C LEU A 46 11.20 -2.06 32.96
N THR A 47 10.29 -2.27 33.88
CA THR A 47 9.06 -1.48 34.02
C THR A 47 9.37 -0.01 34.26
N ALA A 48 10.32 0.30 35.17
CA ALA A 48 10.69 1.67 35.46
C ALA A 48 11.37 2.38 34.28
N ASP A 49 12.27 1.69 33.57
CA ASP A 49 12.97 2.24 32.40
C ASP A 49 12.01 2.47 31.25
N ILE A 50 11.13 1.52 30.97
CA ILE A 50 10.12 1.63 29.89
C ILE A 50 9.12 2.75 30.19
N ASP A 51 8.62 2.84 31.41
CA ASP A 51 7.69 3.92 31.77
C ASP A 51 8.35 5.29 31.55
N ARG A 52 9.62 5.43 31.93
CA ARG A 52 10.39 6.66 31.69
C ARG A 52 10.57 6.96 30.21
N TRP A 53 11.03 5.99 29.39
CA TRP A 53 11.28 6.19 27.96
C TRP A 53 9.98 6.44 27.18
N LEU A 54 8.92 5.71 27.51
CA LEU A 54 7.62 5.91 26.87
C LEU A 54 7.04 7.29 27.18
N ASN A 55 7.15 7.77 28.44
CA ASN A 55 6.71 9.12 28.80
C ASN A 55 7.53 10.19 28.06
N GLN A 56 8.87 10.05 28.00
CA GLN A 56 9.71 10.94 27.24
C GLN A 56 9.34 10.96 25.75
N ALA A 57 9.09 9.79 25.14
CA ALA A 57 8.69 9.68 23.76
C ALA A 57 7.34 10.37 23.48
N ILE A 58 6.38 10.22 24.39
CA ILE A 58 5.06 10.87 24.29
C ILE A 58 5.22 12.40 24.41
N ASP A 59 5.99 12.88 25.38
CA ASP A 59 6.21 14.30 25.63
C ASP A 59 6.92 14.98 24.44
N GLU A 60 7.97 14.33 23.86
CA GLU A 60 8.67 14.86 22.69
C GLU A 60 7.76 14.99 21.45
N GLN A 61 6.73 14.17 21.36
CA GLN A 61 5.81 14.13 20.23
C GLN A 61 4.51 14.92 20.47
N ALA A 62 4.23 15.35 21.70
CA ALA A 62 2.96 15.98 22.07
C ALA A 62 2.60 17.18 21.17
N GLY A 63 3.57 18.05 20.86
CA GLY A 63 3.38 19.18 19.96
C GLY A 63 2.99 18.77 18.53
N HIS A 64 3.62 17.71 18.02
CA HIS A 64 3.31 17.19 16.69
C HIS A 64 1.90 16.57 16.66
N ILE A 65 1.54 15.80 17.68
CA ILE A 65 0.21 15.16 17.79
C ILE A 65 -0.90 16.22 17.87
N THR A 66 -0.69 17.30 18.61
CA THR A 66 -1.65 18.42 18.65
C THR A 66 -1.85 19.02 17.25
N ASN A 67 -0.79 19.19 16.48
CA ASN A 67 -0.87 19.68 15.12
C ASN A 67 -1.56 18.69 14.18
N LEU A 68 -1.41 17.37 14.38
CA LEU A 68 -2.14 16.36 13.59
C LEU A 68 -3.66 16.56 13.65
N ALA A 69 -4.21 16.82 14.84
CA ALA A 69 -5.63 17.07 15.00
C ALA A 69 -6.08 18.34 14.25
N LYS A 70 -5.25 19.42 14.30
CA LYS A 70 -5.50 20.64 13.53
C LYS A 70 -5.52 20.34 12.02
N TRP A 71 -4.53 19.63 11.50
CA TRP A 71 -4.41 19.29 10.07
C TRP A 71 -5.52 18.36 9.58
N GLU A 72 -5.98 17.43 10.42
CA GLU A 72 -7.10 16.57 10.10
C GLU A 72 -8.39 17.39 9.96
N ARG A 73 -8.66 18.35 10.87
CA ARG A 73 -9.78 19.28 10.78
C ARG A 73 -9.71 20.13 9.51
N GLN A 74 -8.52 20.65 9.18
CA GLN A 74 -8.28 21.44 7.97
C GLN A 74 -8.56 20.63 6.70
N TYR A 75 -8.09 19.38 6.61
CA TYR A 75 -8.37 18.48 5.50
C TYR A 75 -9.87 18.23 5.33
N HIS A 76 -10.60 18.06 6.42
CA HIS A 76 -12.05 17.87 6.41
C HIS A 76 -12.86 19.16 6.29
N GLY A 77 -12.22 20.31 6.26
CA GLY A 77 -12.92 21.61 6.21
C GLY A 77 -13.73 21.92 7.46
N LYS A 78 -13.36 21.36 8.60
CA LYS A 78 -14.02 21.64 9.88
C LYS A 78 -13.41 22.86 10.53
N LYS A 79 -14.24 23.83 10.89
CA LYS A 79 -13.84 25.04 11.62
C LYS A 79 -14.61 25.13 12.94
N ASP A 80 -13.95 25.71 13.93
CA ASP A 80 -14.60 26.04 15.20
C ASP A 80 -15.59 27.21 14.98
N GLU A 81 -16.65 27.29 15.79
CA GLU A 81 -17.63 28.38 15.71
C GLU A 81 -16.95 29.73 15.90
N LYS A 82 -17.28 30.68 15.05
CA LYS A 82 -16.70 32.00 15.05
C LYS A 82 -17.82 33.04 15.23
N ASN A 83 -17.69 33.89 16.24
CA ASN A 83 -18.64 34.94 16.56
C ASN A 83 -18.03 36.36 16.42
N TYR A 84 -16.85 36.48 15.88
CA TYR A 84 -16.16 37.73 15.61
C TYR A 84 -15.94 37.90 14.10
N PRO A 85 -16.14 39.10 13.50
CA PRO A 85 -16.41 40.40 14.12
C PRO A 85 -17.86 40.62 14.57
N PHE A 86 -18.81 39.76 14.16
CA PHE A 86 -20.20 39.80 14.60
C PHE A 86 -20.79 38.39 14.66
N ALA A 87 -21.89 38.22 15.40
CA ALA A 87 -22.57 36.94 15.49
C ALA A 87 -23.19 36.55 14.14
N GLY A 88 -22.87 35.34 13.65
CA GLY A 88 -23.33 34.87 12.35
C GLY A 88 -22.41 35.31 11.17
N CYS A 89 -21.20 35.82 11.44
CA CYS A 89 -20.21 36.09 10.40
C CYS A 89 -19.84 34.80 9.62
N ALA A 90 -19.37 34.99 8.40
CA ALA A 90 -18.97 33.87 7.54
C ALA A 90 -17.82 33.06 8.17
N ASN A 91 -17.92 31.74 8.12
CA ASN A 91 -16.94 30.79 8.63
C ASN A 91 -16.80 29.58 7.68
N THR A 92 -16.61 29.86 6.40
CA THR A 92 -16.45 28.84 5.36
C THR A 92 -14.99 28.41 5.25
N ALA A 93 -14.74 27.10 5.09
CA ALA A 93 -13.43 26.56 4.77
C ALA A 93 -13.35 26.26 3.26
N ILE A 94 -12.36 26.81 2.59
CA ILE A 94 -12.08 26.52 1.20
C ILE A 94 -11.27 25.21 1.13
N PRO A 95 -11.72 24.15 0.41
CA PRO A 95 -11.11 22.83 0.46
C PRO A 95 -9.82 22.73 -0.37
N ILE A 96 -8.94 23.73 -0.30
CA ILE A 96 -7.69 23.76 -1.07
C ILE A 96 -6.72 22.65 -0.63
N THR A 97 -6.58 22.47 0.69
CA THR A 97 -5.71 21.45 1.27
C THR A 97 -6.16 20.06 0.87
N ARG A 98 -7.47 19.77 0.93
CA ARG A 98 -8.02 18.50 0.49
C ARG A 98 -7.79 18.24 -1.00
N SER A 99 -8.07 19.25 -1.83
CA SER A 99 -7.88 19.13 -3.29
C SER A 99 -6.43 18.81 -3.66
N CYS A 100 -5.47 19.44 -2.98
CA CYS A 100 -4.06 19.20 -3.21
C CYS A 100 -3.62 17.82 -2.69
N THR A 101 -4.04 17.45 -1.48
CA THR A 101 -3.71 16.14 -0.89
C THR A 101 -4.26 14.99 -1.71
N ASP A 102 -5.55 15.05 -2.10
CA ASP A 102 -6.19 14.01 -2.90
C ASP A 102 -5.55 13.86 -4.28
N ALA A 103 -5.17 14.97 -4.93
CA ALA A 103 -4.49 14.94 -6.22
C ALA A 103 -3.13 14.25 -6.16
N ILE A 104 -2.34 14.48 -5.10
CA ILE A 104 -1.05 13.83 -4.87
C ILE A 104 -1.26 12.36 -4.54
N HIS A 105 -2.21 12.04 -3.65
CA HIS A 105 -2.50 10.68 -3.21
C HIS A 105 -2.90 9.77 -4.36
N VAL A 106 -3.88 10.17 -5.18
CA VAL A 106 -4.35 9.39 -6.33
C VAL A 106 -3.19 9.07 -7.29
N ARG A 107 -2.33 10.04 -7.57
CA ARG A 107 -1.19 9.86 -8.47
C ARG A 107 -0.11 8.96 -7.90
N THR A 108 0.17 9.07 -6.60
CA THR A 108 1.11 8.17 -5.92
C THR A 108 0.63 6.73 -6.00
N ILE A 109 -0.67 6.50 -5.78
CA ILE A 109 -1.29 5.18 -5.92
C ILE A 109 -1.20 4.67 -7.34
N ASP A 110 -1.56 5.50 -8.32
CA ASP A 110 -1.49 5.11 -9.73
C ASP A 110 -0.07 4.74 -10.13
N ARG A 111 0.92 5.50 -9.67
CA ARG A 111 2.32 5.21 -9.99
C ARG A 111 2.79 3.88 -9.40
N ILE A 112 2.39 3.56 -8.16
CA ILE A 112 2.79 2.31 -7.50
C ILE A 112 2.05 1.11 -8.10
N PHE A 113 0.73 1.22 -8.33
CA PHE A 113 -0.14 0.07 -8.59
C PHE A 113 -0.61 -0.07 -10.05
N ASN A 114 -0.27 0.86 -10.93
CA ASN A 114 -0.68 0.78 -12.34
C ASN A 114 0.27 -0.09 -13.20
N GLN A 115 1.16 -0.82 -12.55
CA GLN A 115 2.08 -1.76 -13.18
C GLN A 115 1.48 -3.17 -13.21
N PHE A 116 1.87 -3.97 -14.20
CA PHE A 116 1.43 -5.36 -14.31
C PHE A 116 1.90 -6.21 -13.13
N LYS A 117 3.16 -6.07 -12.73
CA LYS A 117 3.75 -6.60 -11.52
C LYS A 117 4.31 -5.45 -10.70
N ILE A 118 4.09 -5.48 -9.39
CA ILE A 118 4.57 -4.45 -8.47
C ILE A 118 6.05 -4.66 -8.19
N PHE A 119 6.44 -5.90 -7.93
CA PHE A 119 7.80 -6.31 -7.56
C PHE A 119 8.51 -7.03 -8.70
N LEU A 120 9.79 -6.75 -8.86
CA LEU A 120 10.71 -7.44 -9.74
C LEU A 120 11.87 -7.97 -8.91
N ILE A 121 12.14 -9.27 -8.98
CA ILE A 121 13.22 -9.90 -8.22
C ILE A 121 14.31 -10.35 -9.18
N ARG A 122 15.53 -9.91 -8.90
CA ARG A 122 16.73 -10.29 -9.67
C ARG A 122 17.67 -11.12 -8.80
N ALA A 123 18.25 -12.15 -9.40
CA ALA A 123 19.28 -12.91 -8.73
C ALA A 123 20.62 -12.17 -8.78
N LYS A 124 21.28 -12.01 -7.62
CA LYS A 124 22.68 -11.55 -7.51
C LYS A 124 23.65 -12.71 -7.62
N LYS A 125 23.23 -13.92 -7.23
CA LYS A 125 24.04 -15.15 -7.28
C LYS A 125 23.45 -16.13 -8.29
N ALA A 126 24.31 -16.91 -8.96
CA ALA A 126 23.89 -17.88 -9.97
C ALA A 126 22.93 -18.95 -9.42
N GLU A 127 23.06 -19.31 -8.16
CA GLU A 127 22.21 -20.27 -7.45
C GLU A 127 20.73 -19.86 -7.38
N ASN A 128 20.46 -18.55 -7.43
CA ASN A 128 19.13 -17.97 -7.24
C ASN A 128 18.44 -17.60 -8.56
N ILE A 129 19.04 -17.87 -9.72
CA ILE A 129 18.49 -17.51 -11.03
C ILE A 129 17.14 -18.18 -11.28
N ASP A 130 17.04 -19.46 -10.93
CA ASP A 130 15.82 -20.24 -11.19
C ASP A 130 14.70 -19.93 -10.20
N ILE A 131 15.03 -19.51 -8.97
CA ILE A 131 14.03 -19.25 -7.94
C ILE A 131 13.48 -17.81 -8.00
N ALA A 132 14.25 -16.84 -8.48
CA ALA A 132 13.85 -15.43 -8.51
C ALA A 132 12.48 -15.19 -9.21
N PRO A 133 12.17 -15.78 -10.37
CA PRO A 133 10.85 -15.63 -11.00
C PRO A 133 9.71 -16.22 -10.16
N HIS A 134 9.98 -17.31 -9.42
CA HIS A 134 8.98 -17.93 -8.55
C HIS A 134 8.68 -17.09 -7.32
N LEU A 135 9.69 -16.45 -6.72
CA LEU A 135 9.51 -15.51 -5.61
C LEU A 135 8.75 -14.26 -6.04
N GLU A 136 9.00 -13.78 -7.25
CA GLU A 136 8.26 -12.68 -7.85
C GLU A 136 6.77 -13.01 -8.01
N ASP A 137 6.46 -14.18 -8.55
CA ASP A 137 5.08 -14.66 -8.72
C ASP A 137 4.40 -14.91 -7.35
N ALA A 138 5.15 -15.40 -6.36
CA ALA A 138 4.66 -15.59 -4.99
C ALA A 138 4.29 -14.26 -4.32
N LEU A 139 5.12 -13.21 -4.47
CA LEU A 139 4.80 -11.86 -4.00
C LEU A 139 3.59 -11.26 -4.71
N ASP A 140 3.48 -11.43 -6.03
CA ASP A 140 2.32 -10.94 -6.79
C ASP A 140 1.03 -11.62 -6.32
N TRP A 141 1.08 -12.94 -6.10
CA TRP A 141 -0.05 -13.66 -5.52
C TRP A 141 -0.40 -13.16 -4.11
N TRP A 142 0.61 -12.96 -3.25
CA TRP A 142 0.41 -12.42 -1.91
C TRP A 142 -0.21 -11.02 -1.95
N CYS A 143 0.25 -10.13 -2.83
CA CYS A 143 -0.31 -8.78 -3.01
C CYS A 143 -1.80 -8.82 -3.34
N LYS A 144 -2.22 -9.72 -4.22
CA LYS A 144 -3.63 -9.90 -4.59
C LYS A 144 -4.44 -10.47 -3.44
N TYR A 145 -3.92 -11.51 -2.78
CA TYR A 145 -4.61 -12.20 -1.69
C TYR A 145 -4.74 -11.35 -0.43
N SER A 146 -3.68 -10.66 -0.02
CA SER A 146 -3.65 -9.77 1.15
C SER A 146 -4.41 -8.46 0.94
N LYS A 147 -4.85 -8.16 -0.29
CA LYS A 147 -5.42 -6.87 -0.69
C LYS A 147 -4.46 -5.70 -0.43
N PHE A 148 -3.20 -5.88 -0.79
CA PHE A 148 -2.09 -4.96 -0.56
C PHE A 148 -2.44 -3.51 -0.89
N LYS A 149 -2.95 -3.25 -2.12
CA LYS A 149 -3.37 -1.91 -2.55
C LYS A 149 -4.35 -1.26 -1.56
N GLN A 150 -5.40 -1.99 -1.16
CA GLN A 150 -6.45 -1.43 -0.31
C GLN A 150 -5.93 -1.06 1.09
N LYS A 151 -5.00 -1.87 1.62
CA LYS A 151 -4.43 -1.66 2.96
C LYS A 151 -3.42 -0.51 3.01
N LEU A 152 -2.77 -0.19 1.89
CA LEU A 152 -1.84 0.92 1.79
C LEU A 152 -2.51 2.29 1.55
N LEU A 153 -3.78 2.33 1.13
CA LEU A 153 -4.45 3.60 0.84
C LEU A 153 -4.42 4.57 2.01
N SER A 154 -4.76 4.10 3.22
CA SER A 154 -4.81 4.95 4.41
C SER A 154 -3.43 5.40 4.90
N PRO A 155 -2.42 4.52 5.07
CA PRO A 155 -1.08 4.95 5.45
C PRO A 155 -0.43 5.92 4.45
N LEU A 156 -0.65 5.71 3.14
CA LEU A 156 -0.15 6.64 2.11
C LEU A 156 -0.86 7.99 2.17
N LEU A 157 -2.18 8.00 2.40
CA LEU A 157 -2.91 9.25 2.59
C LEU A 157 -2.40 9.99 3.82
N GLU A 158 -2.21 9.31 4.93
CA GLU A 158 -1.68 9.90 6.16
C GLU A 158 -0.27 10.45 5.96
N ALA A 159 0.62 9.73 5.28
CA ALA A 159 1.96 10.20 4.93
C ALA A 159 1.94 11.50 4.10
N ILE A 160 1.06 11.60 3.12
CA ILE A 160 0.93 12.79 2.27
C ILE A 160 0.28 13.93 3.06
N MET A 161 -0.74 13.64 3.84
CA MET A 161 -1.52 14.61 4.59
C MET A 161 -0.71 15.23 5.75
N THR A 162 -0.13 14.37 6.60
CA THR A 162 0.50 14.76 7.87
C THR A 162 2.03 14.60 7.87
N GLY A 163 2.59 14.01 6.82
CA GLY A 163 4.02 13.81 6.65
C GLY A 163 4.54 12.44 7.05
N THR A 164 3.78 11.64 7.78
CA THR A 164 4.24 10.32 8.26
C THR A 164 3.10 9.32 8.25
N GLY A 165 3.27 8.22 7.53
CA GLY A 165 2.36 7.08 7.54
C GLY A 165 3.09 5.80 7.93
N ILE A 166 2.52 5.00 8.79
CA ILE A 166 3.18 3.85 9.40
C ILE A 166 2.46 2.57 9.03
N VAL A 167 3.25 1.59 8.64
CA VAL A 167 2.78 0.25 8.28
C VAL A 167 3.48 -0.77 9.15
N HIS A 168 2.70 -1.61 9.81
CA HIS A 168 3.14 -2.78 10.55
C HIS A 168 2.93 -4.03 9.71
N ILE A 169 3.93 -4.91 9.69
CA ILE A 169 3.92 -6.16 8.93
C ILE A 169 4.00 -7.31 9.94
N PRO A 170 2.87 -7.77 10.51
CA PRO A 170 2.86 -8.91 11.40
C PRO A 170 2.63 -10.21 10.65
N TRP A 171 3.22 -11.30 11.11
CA TRP A 171 2.77 -12.64 10.76
C TRP A 171 1.48 -12.96 11.50
N ILE A 172 0.41 -13.27 10.79
CA ILE A 172 -0.90 -13.57 11.39
C ILE A 172 -1.43 -14.93 10.97
N LYS A 173 -2.23 -15.53 11.88
CA LYS A 173 -3.01 -16.73 11.61
C LYS A 173 -4.49 -16.46 11.93
N ARG A 174 -5.31 -16.48 10.92
CA ARG A 174 -6.76 -16.33 11.08
C ARG A 174 -7.41 -17.70 11.12
N VAL A 175 -8.02 -17.99 12.24
CA VAL A 175 -8.71 -19.26 12.47
C VAL A 175 -10.21 -19.02 12.50
N ARG A 176 -10.97 -19.85 11.79
CA ARG A 176 -12.42 -19.83 11.84
C ARG A 176 -12.92 -21.09 12.56
N ALA A 177 -13.64 -20.88 13.63
CA ALA A 177 -14.31 -21.96 14.32
C ALA A 177 -15.75 -22.09 13.85
N ASN A 178 -16.11 -23.21 13.23
CA ASN A 178 -17.47 -23.54 12.85
C ASN A 178 -18.00 -24.63 13.77
N VAL A 179 -19.22 -24.44 14.23
CA VAL A 179 -19.95 -25.48 14.95
C VAL A 179 -20.92 -26.15 13.99
N ARG A 180 -20.77 -27.44 13.78
CA ARG A 180 -21.70 -28.24 13.00
C ARG A 180 -22.21 -29.43 13.80
N TYR A 181 -23.28 -30.03 13.34
CA TYR A 181 -23.75 -31.27 13.95
C TYR A 181 -22.72 -32.40 13.73
N ALA A 182 -22.42 -33.14 14.79
CA ALA A 182 -21.57 -34.32 14.69
C ALA A 182 -22.30 -35.48 14.00
N THR A 183 -21.58 -36.19 13.14
CA THR A 183 -22.08 -37.42 12.53
C THR A 183 -21.99 -38.60 13.50
N ASP A 184 -22.77 -39.65 13.30
CA ASP A 184 -22.79 -40.83 14.18
C ASP A 184 -21.42 -41.53 14.29
N ASN A 185 -20.60 -41.46 13.27
CA ASN A 185 -19.22 -41.96 13.31
C ASN A 185 -18.29 -41.07 14.14
N GLU A 186 -18.42 -39.76 14.07
CA GLU A 186 -17.66 -38.81 14.85
C GLU A 186 -18.02 -38.86 16.33
N ILE A 187 -19.28 -39.13 16.65
CA ILE A 187 -19.73 -39.32 18.03
C ILE A 187 -19.03 -40.51 18.70
N LYS A 188 -18.66 -41.52 17.89
CA LYS A 188 -17.99 -42.74 18.38
C LYS A 188 -16.47 -42.56 18.46
N THR A 189 -15.88 -41.81 17.53
CA THR A 189 -14.41 -41.70 17.37
C THR A 189 -13.80 -40.50 18.04
N LYS A 190 -14.52 -39.38 18.13
CA LYS A 190 -14.00 -38.09 18.63
C LYS A 190 -14.75 -37.59 19.88
N LYS A 191 -14.83 -38.42 20.90
CA LYS A 191 -15.60 -38.12 22.13
C LYS A 191 -15.17 -36.81 22.81
N ASP A 192 -13.92 -36.42 22.74
CA ASP A 192 -13.36 -35.27 23.46
C ASP A 192 -13.58 -33.93 22.73
N GLU A 193 -13.97 -33.97 21.44
CA GLU A 193 -14.25 -32.78 20.64
C GLU A 193 -15.75 -32.45 20.54
N ILE A 194 -16.60 -33.26 21.17
CA ILE A 194 -18.06 -33.21 21.04
C ILE A 194 -18.69 -32.57 22.26
N PHE A 195 -19.61 -31.66 22.03
CA PHE A 195 -20.42 -31.05 23.08
C PHE A 195 -21.92 -31.15 22.77
N LYS A 196 -22.73 -31.17 23.84
CA LYS A 196 -24.17 -31.30 23.69
C LYS A 196 -24.81 -29.96 23.35
N LEU A 197 -25.54 -29.91 22.26
CA LEU A 197 -26.30 -28.73 21.83
C LEU A 197 -27.69 -28.70 22.48
N PRO A 198 -28.32 -27.49 22.59
CA PRO A 198 -29.73 -27.40 22.96
C PRO A 198 -30.59 -28.25 22.01
N GLY A 199 -31.43 -29.15 22.55
CA GLY A 199 -32.23 -30.09 21.77
C GLY A 199 -31.65 -31.50 21.67
N GLY A 200 -30.61 -31.84 22.45
CA GLY A 200 -30.10 -33.21 22.58
C GLY A 200 -29.23 -33.74 21.47
N ARG A 201 -28.92 -32.90 20.48
CA ARG A 201 -28.00 -33.23 19.39
C ARG A 201 -26.54 -32.93 19.84
N TYR A 202 -25.61 -33.63 19.21
CA TYR A 202 -24.18 -33.41 19.45
C TYR A 202 -23.60 -32.46 18.39
N GLY A 203 -22.80 -31.47 18.84
CA GLY A 203 -22.03 -30.56 17.99
C GLY A 203 -20.56 -30.88 18.05
N ILE A 204 -19.87 -30.64 16.97
CA ILE A 204 -18.41 -30.65 16.86
C ILE A 204 -17.91 -29.26 16.45
N LYS A 205 -16.89 -28.77 17.15
CA LYS A 205 -16.22 -27.52 16.81
C LYS A 205 -15.11 -27.83 15.82
N GLN A 206 -15.29 -27.45 14.58
CA GLN A 206 -14.28 -27.57 13.54
C GLN A 206 -13.51 -26.26 13.43
N ILE A 207 -12.21 -26.33 13.71
CA ILE A 207 -11.29 -25.20 13.61
C ILE A 207 -10.61 -25.30 12.23
N GLN A 208 -10.76 -24.27 11.42
CA GLN A 208 -10.14 -24.20 10.10
C GLN A 208 -9.26 -22.96 10.05
N THR A 209 -7.99 -23.13 9.71
CA THR A 209 -7.11 -22.02 9.38
C THR A 209 -7.55 -21.43 8.04
N VAL A 210 -7.98 -20.17 8.06
CA VAL A 210 -8.44 -19.45 6.87
C VAL A 210 -7.27 -18.75 6.18
N TYR A 211 -6.35 -18.25 6.97
CA TYR A 211 -5.15 -17.57 6.47
C TYR A 211 -4.02 -17.71 7.49
N GLU A 212 -2.83 -17.99 6.99
CA GLU A 212 -1.59 -17.95 7.75
C GLU A 212 -0.51 -17.32 6.87
N GLY A 213 0.09 -16.23 7.33
CA GLY A 213 1.08 -15.51 6.54
C GLY A 213 1.24 -14.05 6.98
N PRO A 214 2.14 -13.31 6.31
CA PRO A 214 2.34 -11.90 6.59
C PRO A 214 1.12 -11.07 6.22
N ASP A 215 0.78 -10.11 7.06
CA ASP A 215 -0.31 -9.15 6.83
C ASP A 215 0.21 -7.71 6.85
N ILE A 216 -0.64 -6.77 6.49
CA ILE A 216 -0.34 -5.34 6.52
C ILE A 216 -1.40 -4.63 7.32
N ASN A 217 -0.96 -3.87 8.31
CA ASN A 217 -1.80 -3.05 9.14
C ASN A 217 -1.26 -1.62 9.18
N GLY A 218 -2.08 -0.64 8.78
CA GLY A 218 -1.75 0.77 8.96
C GLY A 218 -1.89 1.15 10.44
N ILE A 219 -0.90 1.84 10.97
CA ILE A 219 -0.93 2.38 12.34
C ILE A 219 -1.11 3.89 12.23
N PRO A 220 -2.18 4.47 12.82
CA PRO A 220 -2.34 5.92 12.88
C PRO A 220 -1.16 6.59 13.57
N ARG A 221 -0.67 7.71 13.01
CA ARG A 221 0.50 8.42 13.58
C ARG A 221 0.29 8.83 15.04
N LYS A 222 -0.93 9.13 15.43
CA LYS A 222 -1.29 9.46 16.82
C LYS A 222 -1.09 8.30 17.81
N ASP A 223 -1.14 7.06 17.32
CA ASP A 223 -1.01 5.84 18.11
C ASP A 223 0.41 5.26 18.06
N TRP A 224 1.34 5.96 17.43
CA TRP A 224 2.73 5.57 17.26
C TRP A 224 3.66 6.38 18.15
N VAL A 225 4.68 5.72 18.68
CA VAL A 225 5.79 6.37 19.39
C VAL A 225 7.12 5.95 18.82
N VAL A 226 8.06 6.89 18.82
CA VAL A 226 9.45 6.65 18.46
C VAL A 226 10.34 7.53 19.32
N TRP A 227 11.45 6.99 19.81
CA TRP A 227 12.40 7.71 20.63
C TRP A 227 13.83 7.28 20.30
N PRO A 228 14.79 8.24 20.17
CA PRO A 228 14.57 9.68 20.11
C PRO A 228 13.89 10.12 18.81
N ASN A 229 13.19 11.25 18.83
CA ASN A 229 12.52 11.81 17.64
C ASN A 229 13.48 12.29 16.53
N THR A 230 14.79 12.16 16.76
CA THR A 230 15.87 12.43 15.81
C THR A 230 16.34 11.19 15.05
N ALA A 231 15.75 10.02 15.32
CA ALA A 231 16.09 8.78 14.63
C ALA A 231 15.86 8.90 13.11
N LYS A 232 16.78 8.37 12.30
CA LYS A 232 16.66 8.42 10.83
C LYS A 232 15.67 7.41 10.30
N SER A 233 15.66 6.21 10.87
CA SER A 233 14.77 5.10 10.56
C SER A 233 14.17 4.52 11.83
N VAL A 234 13.21 3.60 11.66
CA VAL A 234 12.63 2.87 12.79
C VAL A 234 13.67 1.97 13.46
N ASP A 235 14.57 1.38 12.67
CA ASP A 235 15.59 0.46 13.16
C ASP A 235 16.70 1.18 13.94
N ASP A 236 16.99 2.45 13.61
CA ASP A 236 17.92 3.30 14.37
C ASP A 236 17.33 3.83 15.68
N ALA A 237 16.01 3.77 15.85
CA ALA A 237 15.37 4.23 17.07
C ALA A 237 15.64 3.29 18.24
N LEU A 238 15.94 3.86 19.41
CA LEU A 238 16.11 3.08 20.63
C LEU A 238 14.81 2.42 21.06
N LEU A 239 13.68 3.15 20.94
CA LEU A 239 12.35 2.64 21.20
C LEU A 239 11.43 3.03 20.04
N ALA A 240 10.67 2.08 19.55
CA ALA A 240 9.60 2.30 18.59
C ALA A 240 8.42 1.40 18.96
N GLY A 241 7.20 1.87 18.77
CA GLY A 241 6.04 1.06 19.09
C GLY A 241 4.72 1.77 18.85
N PHE A 242 3.66 1.08 19.17
CA PHE A 242 2.32 1.59 18.94
C PHE A 242 1.36 1.16 20.05
N ARG A 243 0.31 1.95 20.25
CA ARG A 243 -0.75 1.60 21.16
C ARG A 243 -1.91 0.93 20.42
N THR A 244 -2.52 0.00 21.09
CA THR A 244 -3.74 -0.67 20.66
C THR A 244 -4.76 -0.66 21.78
N TYR A 245 -6.02 -0.70 21.41
CA TYR A 245 -7.12 -0.77 22.35
C TYR A 245 -7.69 -2.18 22.37
N VAL A 246 -7.66 -2.82 23.52
CA VAL A 246 -8.11 -4.21 23.70
C VAL A 246 -9.29 -4.22 24.65
N TYR A 247 -10.40 -4.80 24.19
CA TYR A 247 -11.60 -4.88 24.99
C TYR A 247 -11.50 -5.96 26.08
N LYS A 248 -12.18 -5.76 27.18
CA LYS A 248 -12.19 -6.68 28.33
C LYS A 248 -12.53 -8.12 27.93
N SER A 249 -13.44 -8.31 26.99
CA SER A 249 -13.83 -9.63 26.45
C SER A 249 -12.69 -10.36 25.71
N GLN A 250 -11.72 -9.63 25.16
CA GLN A 250 -10.59 -10.18 24.40
C GLN A 250 -9.40 -10.56 25.30
N VAL A 251 -9.33 -10.05 26.54
CA VAL A 251 -8.22 -10.31 27.45
C VAL A 251 -8.08 -11.81 27.78
N PRO A 252 -9.18 -12.52 28.16
CA PRO A 252 -9.09 -13.96 28.41
C PRO A 252 -8.66 -14.76 27.19
N GLU A 253 -9.09 -14.35 25.99
CA GLU A 253 -8.69 -14.97 24.74
C GLU A 253 -7.19 -14.85 24.51
N LYS A 254 -6.62 -13.64 24.67
CA LYS A 254 -5.18 -13.41 24.52
C LYS A 254 -4.35 -14.17 25.55
N VAL A 255 -4.83 -14.29 26.80
CA VAL A 255 -4.16 -15.08 27.83
C VAL A 255 -4.26 -16.58 27.52
N ASN A 256 -5.41 -17.07 27.05
CA ASN A 256 -5.59 -18.47 26.67
C ASN A 256 -4.75 -18.85 25.44
N GLN A 257 -4.55 -17.92 24.52
CA GLN A 257 -3.67 -18.07 23.35
C GLN A 257 -2.18 -18.02 23.72
N GLY A 258 -1.83 -17.71 24.97
CA GLY A 258 -0.44 -17.56 25.42
C GLY A 258 0.24 -16.29 24.92
N LEU A 259 -0.53 -15.34 24.39
CA LEU A 259 -0.03 -14.04 23.93
C LEU A 259 0.22 -13.09 25.10
N TRP A 260 -0.45 -13.26 26.22
CA TRP A 260 -0.30 -12.45 27.43
C TRP A 260 -0.13 -13.33 28.67
N TYR A 261 0.61 -12.83 29.65
CA TYR A 261 0.77 -13.49 30.94
C TYR A 261 -0.53 -13.44 31.73
N LYS A 262 -0.70 -14.40 32.67
CA LYS A 262 -1.91 -14.49 33.52
C LYS A 262 -2.16 -13.26 34.38
N ILE A 263 -1.12 -12.51 34.70
CA ILE A 263 -1.20 -11.26 35.48
C ILE A 263 -2.11 -10.21 34.79
N ALA A 264 -2.28 -10.31 33.49
CA ALA A 264 -3.18 -9.43 32.74
C ALA A 264 -4.63 -9.50 33.21
N LEU A 265 -5.09 -10.69 33.65
CA LEU A 265 -6.46 -10.90 34.15
C LEU A 265 -6.72 -10.22 35.50
N GLU A 266 -5.66 -10.02 36.29
CA GLU A 266 -5.76 -9.50 37.63
C GLU A 266 -5.57 -7.99 37.73
N LYS A 267 -4.70 -7.45 36.89
CA LYS A 267 -4.22 -6.07 37.00
C LYS A 267 -4.76 -5.09 35.94
N LEU A 268 -5.40 -5.56 34.86
CA LEU A 268 -5.97 -4.64 33.91
C LEU A 268 -7.16 -3.88 34.49
N LYS A 269 -7.00 -2.58 34.60
CA LYS A 269 -8.06 -1.66 35.05
C LYS A 269 -8.61 -0.91 33.84
N THR A 270 -9.86 -0.55 33.94
CA THR A 270 -10.57 0.22 32.90
C THR A 270 -10.10 1.67 32.93
N PRO A 271 -9.72 2.27 31.80
CA PRO A 271 -9.40 3.69 31.75
C PRO A 271 -10.62 4.54 32.06
N ASP A 272 -10.46 5.52 32.93
CA ASP A 272 -11.58 6.41 33.36
C ASP A 272 -12.03 7.37 32.24
N ASP A 273 -11.16 7.68 31.25
CA ASP A 273 -11.46 8.60 30.16
C ASP A 273 -11.07 8.05 28.78
N PHE A 274 -12.01 8.09 27.84
CA PHE A 274 -11.75 7.92 26.41
C PHE A 274 -11.04 9.16 25.84
N ASP A 275 -10.08 8.95 24.95
CA ASP A 275 -9.48 10.01 24.16
C ASP A 275 -10.57 10.73 23.33
N GLU A 276 -10.58 12.07 23.31
CA GLU A 276 -11.55 12.88 22.55
C GLU A 276 -11.67 12.47 21.09
N SER A 277 -10.57 12.02 20.48
CA SER A 277 -10.56 11.58 19.09
C SER A 277 -11.39 10.30 18.85
N GLU A 278 -11.52 9.43 19.83
CA GLU A 278 -12.34 8.22 19.73
C GLU A 278 -13.84 8.52 19.98
N LYS A 279 -14.12 9.46 20.87
CA LYS A 279 -15.48 10.01 21.01
C LYS A 279 -15.96 10.62 19.70
N GLU A 280 -15.12 11.44 19.04
CA GLU A 280 -15.42 12.01 17.73
C GLU A 280 -15.62 10.96 16.63
N LYS A 281 -14.83 9.87 16.67
CA LYS A 281 -14.98 8.78 15.71
C LYS A 281 -16.28 8.02 15.87
N ALA A 282 -16.67 7.73 17.12
CA ALA A 282 -17.93 7.07 17.43
C ALA A 282 -19.13 7.96 17.04
N GLU A 283 -19.07 9.27 17.30
CA GLU A 283 -20.06 10.23 16.84
C GLU A 283 -20.18 10.31 15.32
N ARG A 284 -19.05 10.30 14.60
CA ARG A 284 -19.04 10.27 13.12
C ARG A 284 -19.70 9.01 12.55
N GLU A 285 -19.53 7.89 13.21
CA GLU A 285 -20.10 6.61 12.80
C GLU A 285 -21.57 6.45 13.25
N GLY A 286 -22.11 7.38 14.04
CA GLY A 286 -23.48 7.32 14.55
C GLY A 286 -23.72 6.11 15.46
N LYS A 287 -22.66 5.56 16.06
CA LYS A 287 -22.75 4.39 16.94
C LYS A 287 -22.78 4.83 18.39
N GLU A 288 -23.83 4.46 19.11
CA GLU A 288 -23.75 4.38 20.58
C GLU A 288 -22.78 3.25 20.93
N LEU A 289 -21.73 3.58 21.70
CA LEU A 289 -20.82 2.58 22.21
C LEU A 289 -21.59 1.64 23.14
N ALA A 290 -21.62 0.36 22.81
CA ALA A 290 -22.20 -0.65 23.69
C ALA A 290 -21.47 -0.66 25.04
N PRO A 291 -22.14 -0.98 26.17
CA PRO A 291 -21.51 -0.97 27.50
C PRO A 291 -20.19 -1.75 27.58
N ASP A 292 -20.09 -2.89 26.90
CA ASP A 292 -18.87 -3.73 26.85
C ASP A 292 -17.76 -3.15 25.96
N LEU A 293 -18.07 -2.18 25.11
CA LEU A 293 -17.13 -1.48 24.24
C LEU A 293 -16.68 -0.13 24.82
N LYS A 294 -17.27 0.31 25.92
CA LYS A 294 -16.94 1.59 26.58
C LYS A 294 -15.66 1.55 27.42
N GLU A 295 -15.06 0.39 27.59
CA GLU A 295 -13.93 0.19 28.50
C GLU A 295 -12.78 -0.57 27.80
N PRO A 296 -12.16 -0.02 26.72
CA PRO A 296 -10.98 -0.64 26.16
C PRO A 296 -9.74 -0.35 27.04
N PHE A 297 -8.87 -1.34 27.14
CA PHE A 297 -7.56 -1.17 27.78
C PHE A 297 -6.56 -0.61 26.75
N GLU A 298 -5.83 0.42 27.13
CA GLU A 298 -4.73 0.96 26.34
C GLU A 298 -3.49 0.09 26.54
N VAL A 299 -3.06 -0.60 25.50
CA VAL A 299 -1.91 -1.49 25.53
C VAL A 299 -0.90 -1.05 24.50
N TRP A 300 0.37 -0.93 24.92
CA TRP A 300 1.50 -0.56 24.08
C TRP A 300 2.27 -1.81 23.66
N GLU A 301 2.57 -1.93 22.39
CA GLU A 301 3.55 -2.87 21.86
C GLU A 301 4.81 -2.09 21.52
N LEU A 302 5.91 -2.37 22.24
CA LEU A 302 7.15 -1.62 22.20
C LEU A 302 8.31 -2.50 21.73
N TRP A 303 9.08 -2.00 20.81
CA TRP A 303 10.26 -2.63 20.22
C TRP A 303 11.49 -1.79 20.54
N PHE A 304 12.45 -2.35 21.26
CA PHE A 304 13.62 -1.61 21.76
C PHE A 304 14.79 -2.55 22.01
N LYS A 305 15.96 -1.96 22.24
CA LYS A 305 17.17 -2.66 22.62
C LYS A 305 17.41 -2.55 24.12
N TYR A 306 17.64 -3.68 24.78
CA TYR A 306 17.88 -3.72 26.21
C TYR A 306 18.78 -4.90 26.56
N ASP A 307 19.78 -4.67 27.42
CA ASP A 307 20.66 -5.70 27.94
C ASP A 307 19.92 -6.48 29.05
N VAL A 308 19.40 -7.65 28.71
CA VAL A 308 18.59 -8.50 29.59
C VAL A 308 19.46 -9.36 30.49
N ASP A 309 20.62 -9.74 29.99
CA ASP A 309 21.47 -10.71 30.69
C ASP A 309 22.73 -10.11 31.33
N GLU A 310 22.89 -8.78 31.22
CA GLU A 310 24.01 -8.01 31.76
C GLU A 310 25.37 -8.44 31.21
N ASP A 311 25.39 -8.88 29.95
CA ASP A 311 26.64 -9.22 29.24
C ASP A 311 27.31 -8.01 28.56
N GLY A 312 26.61 -6.88 28.51
CA GLY A 312 27.06 -5.62 27.90
C GLY A 312 26.66 -5.46 26.45
N GLU A 313 25.99 -6.45 25.84
CA GLU A 313 25.41 -6.38 24.49
C GLU A 313 23.89 -6.25 24.58
N PRO A 314 23.27 -5.19 23.98
CA PRO A 314 21.82 -5.00 24.07
C PRO A 314 21.08 -5.96 23.14
N ASP A 315 20.14 -6.70 23.69
CA ASP A 315 19.20 -7.58 22.98
C ASP A 315 18.05 -6.81 22.34
N ASP A 316 17.57 -7.26 21.19
CA ASP A 316 16.36 -6.77 20.57
C ASP A 316 15.12 -7.40 21.24
N ILE A 317 14.28 -6.57 21.86
CA ILE A 317 13.15 -7.01 22.69
C ILE A 317 11.83 -6.46 22.16
N VAL A 318 10.79 -7.26 22.32
CA VAL A 318 9.39 -6.87 22.10
C VAL A 318 8.63 -6.99 23.41
N LEU A 319 8.04 -5.89 23.82
CA LEU A 319 7.32 -5.81 25.09
C LEU A 319 5.88 -5.36 24.87
N THR A 320 4.93 -6.09 25.46
CA THR A 320 3.54 -5.64 25.55
C THR A 320 3.30 -5.07 26.93
N TYR A 321 2.93 -3.79 27.00
CA TYR A 321 2.88 -3.00 28.22
C TYR A 321 1.55 -2.29 28.41
N HIS A 322 0.98 -2.37 29.60
CA HIS A 322 -0.17 -1.58 30.00
C HIS A 322 0.29 -0.41 30.87
N LYS A 323 0.19 0.81 30.30
CA LYS A 323 0.77 2.02 30.90
C LYS A 323 0.13 2.40 32.22
N GLU A 324 -1.19 2.34 32.33
CA GLU A 324 -1.94 2.78 33.52
C GLU A 324 -1.59 1.97 34.77
N THR A 325 -1.54 0.65 34.66
CA THR A 325 -1.16 -0.23 35.79
C THR A 325 0.32 -0.54 35.85
N LYS A 326 1.13 0.03 34.95
CA LYS A 326 2.57 -0.22 34.83
C LYS A 326 2.90 -1.72 34.82
N THR A 327 2.14 -2.49 34.04
CA THR A 327 2.23 -3.94 34.05
C THR A 327 2.74 -4.44 32.70
N ILE A 328 3.77 -5.29 32.72
CA ILE A 328 4.25 -6.03 31.56
C ILE A 328 3.30 -7.20 31.30
N LEU A 329 2.65 -7.19 30.17
CA LEU A 329 1.72 -8.23 29.73
C LEU A 329 2.42 -9.38 29.00
N ARG A 330 3.52 -9.07 28.30
CA ARG A 330 4.42 -10.02 27.64
C ARG A 330 5.77 -9.39 27.39
N ALA A 331 6.84 -10.18 27.46
CA ALA A 331 8.19 -9.78 27.07
C ALA A 331 8.85 -10.94 26.33
N ILE A 332 9.33 -10.70 25.10
CA ILE A 332 9.98 -11.70 24.24
C ILE A 332 11.19 -11.08 23.54
N TYR A 333 12.14 -11.92 23.16
CA TYR A 333 13.16 -11.52 22.19
C TYR A 333 12.54 -11.29 20.83
N ASN A 334 13.15 -10.45 19.99
CA ASN A 334 12.68 -10.21 18.63
C ASN A 334 12.50 -11.54 17.87
N PRO A 335 11.27 -11.88 17.45
CA PRO A 335 11.00 -13.17 16.84
C PRO A 335 11.48 -13.27 15.38
N PHE A 336 11.88 -12.16 14.75
CA PHE A 336 12.25 -12.13 13.35
C PHE A 336 13.75 -12.35 13.16
N PHE A 337 14.12 -13.33 12.32
CA PHE A 337 15.52 -13.65 12.04
C PHE A 337 16.29 -12.55 11.33
N HIS A 338 15.59 -11.68 10.58
CA HIS A 338 16.23 -10.53 9.94
C HIS A 338 16.71 -9.45 10.93
N GLY A 339 16.28 -9.52 12.21
CA GLY A 339 16.67 -8.58 13.26
C GLY A 339 16.07 -7.18 13.16
N PHE A 340 15.36 -6.84 12.08
CA PHE A 340 14.71 -5.54 11.92
C PHE A 340 13.36 -5.50 12.61
N LYS A 341 12.89 -4.28 12.95
CA LYS A 341 11.54 -4.10 13.45
C LYS A 341 10.53 -4.25 12.29
N PRO A 342 9.35 -4.87 12.49
CA PRO A 342 8.37 -5.16 11.42
C PRO A 342 7.54 -3.93 11.01
N PHE A 343 8.20 -2.78 10.90
CA PHE A 343 7.55 -1.54 10.53
C PHE A 343 8.20 -0.92 9.31
N VAL A 344 7.38 -0.32 8.46
CA VAL A 344 7.82 0.52 7.34
C VAL A 344 7.14 1.86 7.44
N VAL A 345 7.91 2.94 7.30
CA VAL A 345 7.43 4.31 7.48
C VAL A 345 7.49 5.06 6.17
N PHE A 346 6.33 5.45 5.69
CA PHE A 346 6.19 6.36 4.56
C PHE A 346 6.35 7.78 5.05
N LYS A 347 7.28 8.52 4.47
CA LYS A 347 7.51 9.92 4.78
C LYS A 347 6.99 10.79 3.63
N GLY A 348 6.36 11.90 3.99
CA GLY A 348 6.08 12.99 3.08
C GLY A 348 7.37 13.70 2.66
N PHE A 349 7.42 15.02 2.74
CA PHE A 349 8.69 15.74 2.52
C PHE A 349 9.60 15.56 3.75
N PRO A 350 10.91 15.32 3.56
CA PRO A 350 11.82 15.07 4.67
C PRO A 350 12.07 16.34 5.48
N LYS A 351 11.96 16.22 6.79
CA LYS A 351 12.42 17.25 7.74
C LYS A 351 13.86 17.00 8.16
N LYS A 352 14.62 18.08 8.26
CA LYS A 352 16.02 18.01 8.67
C LYS A 352 16.15 17.46 10.09
N TYR A 353 16.85 16.32 10.23
CA TYR A 353 17.14 15.66 11.51
C TYR A 353 15.90 15.35 12.38
N ARG A 354 14.78 15.00 11.76
CA ARG A 354 13.57 14.52 12.46
C ARG A 354 13.07 13.22 11.87
N PHE A 355 12.45 12.43 12.72
CA PHE A 355 11.79 11.19 12.30
C PHE A 355 10.59 11.48 11.39
N ASP A 356 9.75 12.42 11.83
CA ASP A 356 8.56 12.78 11.08
C ASP A 356 8.90 13.61 9.83
N GLY A 357 8.18 13.32 8.75
CA GLY A 357 8.19 14.12 7.54
C GLY A 357 7.29 15.35 7.66
N GLU A 358 7.26 16.16 6.61
CA GLU A 358 6.37 17.30 6.44
C GLU A 358 5.25 16.92 5.46
N GLY A 359 4.01 17.14 5.87
CA GLY A 359 2.83 16.83 5.08
C GLY A 359 2.30 18.04 4.30
N VAL A 360 1.43 17.76 3.34
CA VAL A 360 0.76 18.81 2.54
C VAL A 360 -0.06 19.75 3.42
N CYS A 361 -0.71 19.22 4.48
CA CYS A 361 -1.47 20.06 5.40
C CYS A 361 -0.60 21.03 6.16
N GLU A 362 0.59 20.61 6.60
CA GLU A 362 1.56 21.48 7.29
C GLU A 362 2.06 22.60 6.37
N ILE A 363 2.43 22.26 5.12
CA ILE A 363 2.91 23.23 4.13
C ILE A 363 1.83 24.26 3.80
N LEU A 364 0.57 23.81 3.68
CA LEU A 364 -0.55 24.66 3.28
C LEU A 364 -1.25 25.36 4.45
N ASP A 365 -0.96 25.00 5.70
CA ASP A 365 -1.64 25.53 6.89
C ASP A 365 -1.74 27.08 6.89
N PRO A 366 -0.64 27.84 6.77
CA PRO A 366 -0.69 29.30 6.77
C PRO A 366 -1.45 29.86 5.56
N LEU A 367 -1.26 29.29 4.38
CA LEU A 367 -1.94 29.75 3.16
C LEU A 367 -3.43 29.45 3.17
N ALA A 368 -3.83 28.28 3.67
CA ALA A 368 -5.23 27.90 3.78
C ALA A 368 -5.99 28.82 4.77
N GLU A 369 -5.35 29.17 5.88
CA GLU A 369 -5.92 30.10 6.87
C GLU A 369 -6.09 31.51 6.30
N GLU A 370 -5.13 31.98 5.49
CA GLU A 370 -5.21 33.27 4.81
C GLU A 370 -6.31 33.28 3.73
N ILE A 371 -6.36 32.24 2.87
CA ILE A 371 -7.40 32.10 1.84
C ILE A 371 -8.80 32.13 2.49
N ASP A 372 -8.99 31.36 3.56
CA ASP A 372 -10.25 31.32 4.28
C ASP A 372 -10.62 32.65 4.89
N THR A 373 -9.62 33.39 5.41
CA THR A 373 -9.84 34.71 6.01
C THR A 373 -10.28 35.73 4.96
N VAL A 374 -9.57 35.81 3.82
CA VAL A 374 -9.91 36.71 2.71
C VAL A 374 -11.31 36.39 2.14
N HIS A 375 -11.57 35.09 1.95
CA HIS A 375 -12.88 34.63 1.48
C HIS A 375 -14.01 35.02 2.42
N ASN A 376 -13.88 34.73 3.71
CA ASN A 376 -14.93 35.02 4.70
C ASN A 376 -15.15 36.51 4.88
N GLN A 377 -14.10 37.33 4.91
CA GLN A 377 -14.22 38.79 4.92
C GLN A 377 -15.00 39.31 3.72
N ARG A 378 -14.78 38.77 2.53
CA ARG A 378 -15.52 39.12 1.33
C ARG A 378 -16.99 38.73 1.41
N VAL A 379 -17.32 37.55 1.95
CA VAL A 379 -18.67 37.07 2.16
C VAL A 379 -19.41 37.96 3.19
N ASP A 380 -18.73 38.30 4.30
CA ASP A 380 -19.25 39.21 5.30
C ASP A 380 -19.53 40.58 4.71
N ARG A 381 -18.58 41.09 3.90
CA ARG A 381 -18.75 42.37 3.20
C ARG A 381 -19.95 42.36 2.23
N LEU A 382 -20.19 41.27 1.50
CA LEU A 382 -21.37 41.08 0.68
C LEU A 382 -22.66 41.11 1.53
N THR A 383 -22.60 40.54 2.71
CA THR A 383 -23.76 40.56 3.65
C THR A 383 -24.05 41.96 4.13
N GLU A 384 -23.04 42.77 4.44
CA GLU A 384 -23.19 44.19 4.82
C GLU A 384 -23.74 45.00 3.65
N ILE A 385 -23.23 44.84 2.44
CA ILE A 385 -23.74 45.55 1.25
C ILE A 385 -25.22 45.21 0.99
N ASN A 386 -25.58 43.93 1.10
CA ASN A 386 -26.97 43.47 0.91
C ASN A 386 -27.91 43.91 2.05
N ASN A 387 -27.36 44.09 3.25
CA ASN A 387 -28.09 44.52 4.43
C ASN A 387 -27.47 45.79 5.05
N PRO A 388 -27.47 46.93 4.34
CA PRO A 388 -26.83 48.15 4.82
C PRO A 388 -27.49 48.65 6.12
N ILE A 389 -26.69 49.37 6.90
CA ILE A 389 -27.19 50.01 8.14
C ILE A 389 -28.20 51.06 7.78
N VAL A 390 -29.34 50.97 8.42
CA VAL A 390 -30.43 51.94 8.28
C VAL A 390 -30.53 52.76 9.55
N LEU A 391 -30.32 54.05 9.45
CA LEU A 391 -30.55 55.01 10.55
C LEU A 391 -32.01 55.47 10.50
N LEU A 392 -32.69 55.35 11.62
CA LEU A 392 -34.06 55.82 11.81
C LEU A 392 -34.02 57.07 12.70
N SER A 393 -34.76 58.11 12.29
CA SER A 393 -34.96 59.28 13.16
C SER A 393 -35.87 58.90 14.30
N GLU A 394 -35.59 59.37 15.52
CA GLU A 394 -36.45 59.17 16.70
C GLU A 394 -37.80 59.75 16.51
N ASP A 395 -37.89 60.87 15.77
CA ASP A 395 -39.16 61.59 15.47
C ASP A 395 -40.00 60.88 14.41
N SER A 396 -39.52 59.84 13.74
CA SER A 396 -40.21 59.12 12.65
C SER A 396 -41.36 58.22 13.12
N GLY A 397 -41.50 57.99 14.41
CA GLY A 397 -42.49 57.06 14.99
C GLY A 397 -42.33 55.61 14.63
N ILE A 398 -41.25 55.23 13.89
CA ILE A 398 -40.97 53.85 13.47
C ILE A 398 -40.32 53.13 14.62
N LYS A 399 -41.08 52.26 15.31
CA LYS A 399 -40.53 51.42 16.41
C LYS A 399 -39.90 50.08 15.95
N ASP A 400 -40.34 49.61 14.79
CA ASP A 400 -39.88 48.35 14.24
C ASP A 400 -39.70 48.46 12.72
N PHE A 401 -38.47 48.18 12.25
CA PHE A 401 -38.11 48.25 10.83
C PHE A 401 -37.89 46.86 10.25
N ASN A 402 -38.97 46.28 9.74
CA ASN A 402 -38.90 44.99 9.05
C ASN A 402 -38.67 45.19 7.54
N ARG A 403 -37.61 44.59 6.98
CA ARG A 403 -37.22 44.66 5.56
C ARG A 403 -37.79 43.51 4.72
N ALA A 404 -38.92 42.92 5.11
CA ALA A 404 -39.50 41.85 4.32
C ALA A 404 -39.90 42.36 2.91
N PRO A 405 -39.66 41.61 1.84
CA PRO A 405 -40.09 41.98 0.49
C PRO A 405 -41.60 42.22 0.43
N GLY A 406 -42.00 43.35 -0.11
CA GLY A 406 -43.44 43.73 -0.21
C GLY A 406 -44.05 44.30 1.06
N ALA A 407 -43.28 44.51 2.14
CA ALA A 407 -43.78 45.14 3.35
C ALA A 407 -44.04 46.63 3.10
N ALA A 408 -45.31 47.09 3.32
CA ALA A 408 -45.68 48.50 3.32
C ALA A 408 -45.58 49.06 4.75
N LYS A 409 -44.92 50.20 4.90
CA LYS A 409 -44.82 50.92 6.18
C LYS A 409 -45.30 52.31 6.06
N VAL A 410 -46.12 52.74 7.04
CA VAL A 410 -46.63 54.12 7.16
C VAL A 410 -45.62 54.90 7.99
N ILE A 411 -45.18 56.03 7.47
CA ILE A 411 -44.26 56.94 8.12
C ILE A 411 -44.98 58.26 8.31
N ASP A 412 -44.94 58.81 9.52
CA ASP A 412 -45.46 60.11 9.84
C ASP A 412 -44.38 61.17 9.68
N GLY A 413 -44.48 62.03 8.66
CA GLY A 413 -43.56 63.10 8.39
C GLY A 413 -42.75 62.95 7.09
N ASP A 414 -41.64 63.69 7.00
CA ASP A 414 -40.76 63.72 5.81
C ASP A 414 -39.92 62.44 5.67
N LEU A 415 -40.16 61.70 4.58
CA LEU A 415 -39.51 60.44 4.29
C LEU A 415 -37.95 60.52 4.21
N ASP A 416 -37.45 61.63 3.67
CA ASP A 416 -36.00 61.82 3.49
C ASP A 416 -35.27 62.08 4.82
N ARG A 417 -35.99 62.54 5.82
CA ARG A 417 -35.46 62.75 7.18
C ARG A 417 -35.68 61.57 8.12
N ALA A 418 -36.74 60.81 7.83
CA ALA A 418 -37.16 59.71 8.68
C ALA A 418 -36.14 58.45 8.57
N ILE A 419 -35.63 58.21 7.39
CA ILE A 419 -34.80 57.02 7.10
C ILE A 419 -33.56 57.43 6.32
N LYS A 420 -32.39 57.11 6.83
CA LYS A 420 -31.12 57.29 6.12
C LYS A 420 -30.42 55.95 6.03
N ILE A 421 -30.19 55.48 4.79
CA ILE A 421 -29.37 54.29 4.51
C ILE A 421 -27.92 54.75 4.42
N ILE A 422 -27.04 54.12 5.20
CA ILE A 422 -25.59 54.32 5.07
C ILE A 422 -25.12 53.50 3.88
N PRO A 423 -24.65 54.14 2.79
CA PRO A 423 -24.14 53.36 1.65
C PRO A 423 -22.82 52.69 2.03
N GLU A 424 -22.77 51.39 1.85
CA GLU A 424 -21.53 50.62 2.04
C GLU A 424 -20.64 50.71 0.76
N PRO A 425 -19.33 50.88 0.90
CA PRO A 425 -18.47 50.92 -0.27
C PRO A 425 -18.50 49.56 -0.98
N PRO A 426 -18.38 49.56 -2.32
CA PRO A 426 -18.42 48.33 -3.13
C PRO A 426 -17.19 47.45 -2.83
N ILE A 427 -17.30 46.14 -3.14
CA ILE A 427 -16.18 45.25 -3.06
C ILE A 427 -15.12 45.62 -4.09
N TYR A 428 -13.89 45.73 -3.65
CA TYR A 428 -12.77 46.03 -4.55
C TYR A 428 -12.42 44.79 -5.37
N PRO A 429 -12.29 44.91 -6.72
CA PRO A 429 -11.89 43.80 -7.58
C PRO A 429 -10.55 43.15 -7.20
N ALA A 430 -9.64 43.90 -6.56
CA ALA A 430 -8.36 43.41 -6.07
C ALA A 430 -8.47 42.24 -5.10
N THR A 431 -9.55 42.15 -4.30
CA THR A 431 -9.72 41.04 -3.35
C THR A 431 -9.96 39.69 -4.04
N PHE A 432 -10.56 39.68 -5.24
CA PHE A 432 -10.69 38.47 -6.06
C PHE A 432 -9.37 38.06 -6.68
N GLN A 433 -8.53 39.02 -7.05
CA GLN A 433 -7.20 38.77 -7.58
C GLN A 433 -6.28 38.20 -6.51
N GLU A 434 -6.34 38.75 -5.30
CA GLU A 434 -5.58 38.27 -4.13
C GLU A 434 -5.92 36.82 -3.79
N GLU A 435 -7.21 36.47 -3.69
CA GLU A 435 -7.64 35.09 -3.44
C GLU A 435 -7.13 34.13 -4.52
N ASN A 436 -7.22 34.51 -5.81
CA ASN A 436 -6.69 33.70 -6.91
C ASN A 436 -5.17 33.53 -6.83
N MET A 437 -4.43 34.58 -6.45
CA MET A 437 -2.98 34.51 -6.24
C MET A 437 -2.62 33.57 -5.09
N LEU A 438 -3.32 33.65 -3.96
CA LEU A 438 -3.10 32.77 -2.82
C LEU A 438 -3.37 31.29 -3.18
N VAL A 439 -4.45 31.02 -3.93
CA VAL A 439 -4.75 29.67 -4.42
C VAL A 439 -3.64 29.17 -5.37
N MET A 440 -3.08 30.05 -6.20
CA MET A 440 -1.94 29.71 -7.08
C MET A 440 -0.69 29.40 -6.25
N TYR A 441 -0.34 30.24 -5.28
CA TYR A 441 0.79 30.02 -4.38
C TYR A 441 0.65 28.71 -3.60
N ALA A 442 -0.55 28.40 -3.09
CA ALA A 442 -0.82 27.16 -2.39
C ALA A 442 -0.56 25.93 -3.29
N LYS A 443 -1.00 25.98 -4.53
CA LYS A 443 -0.74 24.89 -5.50
C LYS A 443 0.73 24.76 -5.85
N GLU A 444 1.43 25.89 -6.07
CA GLU A 444 2.87 25.90 -6.37
C GLU A 444 3.70 25.40 -5.19
N ALA A 445 3.33 25.72 -3.95
CA ALA A 445 4.02 25.28 -2.75
C ALA A 445 4.14 23.75 -2.68
N VAL A 446 3.08 23.03 -3.08
CA VAL A 446 3.05 21.56 -3.11
C VAL A 446 3.37 20.96 -4.49
N GLY A 447 3.72 21.80 -5.48
CA GLY A 447 4.11 21.34 -6.83
C GLY A 447 2.95 20.91 -7.72
N ILE A 448 1.74 21.39 -7.46
CA ILE A 448 0.57 21.14 -8.30
C ILE A 448 0.41 22.28 -9.29
N THR A 449 0.65 22.00 -10.57
CA THR A 449 0.45 22.95 -11.66
C THR A 449 -0.88 22.70 -12.39
N PRO A 450 -1.42 23.68 -13.15
CA PRO A 450 -2.64 23.50 -13.94
C PRO A 450 -2.59 22.29 -14.88
N GLU A 451 -1.43 22.03 -15.47
CA GLU A 451 -1.19 20.89 -16.36
C GLU A 451 -1.32 19.55 -15.59
N VAL A 452 -0.85 19.55 -14.34
CA VAL A 452 -0.99 18.43 -13.40
C VAL A 452 -2.47 18.15 -13.09
N LEU A 453 -3.34 19.16 -13.11
CA LEU A 453 -4.78 19.03 -12.94
C LEU A 453 -5.53 18.70 -14.24
N GLY A 454 -4.80 18.51 -15.36
CA GLY A 454 -5.40 18.22 -16.66
C GLY A 454 -6.00 19.46 -17.36
N GLN A 455 -5.71 20.66 -16.88
CA GLN A 455 -6.09 21.91 -17.55
C GLN A 455 -5.09 22.19 -18.66
N LEU A 456 -5.50 21.95 -19.90
CA LEU A 456 -4.71 22.30 -21.07
C LEU A 456 -4.67 23.81 -21.23
N SER A 457 -3.47 24.40 -21.44
CA SER A 457 -3.33 25.81 -21.80
C SER A 457 -4.06 26.08 -23.12
N ALA A 458 -4.68 27.26 -23.23
CA ALA A 458 -5.48 27.65 -24.40
C ALA A 458 -4.65 27.76 -25.72
N GLU A 459 -3.35 27.87 -25.65
CA GLU A 459 -2.43 27.78 -26.78
C GLU A 459 -2.17 26.31 -27.10
N ARG A 460 -2.19 25.93 -28.37
CA ARG A 460 -1.85 24.59 -28.87
C ARG A 460 -0.32 24.42 -28.92
N PRO A 461 0.35 24.08 -27.84
CA PRO A 461 1.77 23.76 -27.85
C PRO A 461 1.96 22.43 -28.59
N VAL A 462 3.12 22.29 -29.23
CA VAL A 462 3.53 21.02 -29.83
C VAL A 462 3.52 19.94 -28.72
N ALA A 463 2.93 18.78 -28.99
CA ALA A 463 2.74 17.72 -28.02
C ALA A 463 4.02 17.38 -27.18
N LYS A 464 5.19 17.47 -27.84
CA LYS A 464 6.50 17.25 -27.23
C LYS A 464 6.88 18.33 -26.18
N GLU A 465 6.50 19.59 -26.41
CA GLU A 465 6.75 20.68 -25.46
C GLU A 465 5.83 20.60 -24.25
N THR A 466 4.56 20.24 -24.47
CA THR A 466 3.60 20.01 -23.38
C THR A 466 4.06 18.86 -22.48
N MET A 467 4.54 17.75 -23.07
CA MET A 467 5.09 16.63 -22.32
C MET A 467 6.32 17.02 -21.49
N ALA A 468 7.24 17.78 -22.07
CA ALA A 468 8.42 18.25 -21.33
C ALA A 468 8.05 19.15 -20.15
N ARG A 469 7.06 20.04 -20.31
CA ARG A 469 6.54 20.89 -19.21
C ARG A 469 5.86 20.06 -18.13
N ILE A 470 5.05 19.07 -18.50
CA ILE A 470 4.40 18.14 -17.55
C ILE A 470 5.46 17.34 -16.78
N GLN A 471 6.50 16.85 -17.44
CA GLN A 471 7.59 16.13 -16.78
C GLN A 471 8.36 17.02 -15.79
N GLU A 472 8.64 18.25 -16.15
CA GLU A 472 9.32 19.20 -15.25
C GLU A 472 8.45 19.58 -14.04
N ALA A 473 7.17 19.86 -14.29
CA ALA A 473 6.20 20.19 -13.24
C ALA A 473 6.00 19.02 -12.24
N ASN A 474 6.16 17.80 -12.71
CA ASN A 474 6.00 16.60 -11.87
C ASN A 474 7.22 16.27 -10.97
N LYS A 475 8.35 16.96 -11.09
CA LYS A 475 9.59 16.60 -10.34
C LYS A 475 9.41 16.57 -8.82
N LYS A 476 8.71 17.54 -8.22
CA LYS A 476 8.42 17.53 -6.77
C LYS A 476 7.55 16.34 -6.37
N PHE A 477 6.56 16.04 -7.20
CA PHE A 477 5.69 14.89 -7.03
C PHE A 477 6.44 13.56 -7.18
N LEU A 478 7.36 13.47 -8.15
CA LEU A 478 8.22 12.30 -8.36
C LEU A 478 9.04 11.98 -7.13
N TYR A 479 9.61 12.99 -6.49
CA TYR A 479 10.38 12.81 -5.26
C TYR A 479 9.57 12.14 -4.14
N LEU A 480 8.32 12.59 -3.89
CA LEU A 480 7.44 11.96 -2.91
C LEU A 480 7.09 10.52 -3.26
N SER A 481 6.76 10.29 -4.53
CA SER A 481 6.36 8.97 -5.00
C SER A 481 7.54 7.99 -5.07
N ASP A 482 8.76 8.44 -5.34
CA ASP A 482 9.96 7.60 -5.31
C ASP A 482 10.22 7.07 -3.89
N GLY A 483 10.13 7.93 -2.87
CA GLY A 483 10.22 7.49 -1.48
C GLY A 483 9.13 6.47 -1.09
N ALA A 484 7.92 6.63 -1.60
CA ALA A 484 6.85 5.66 -1.37
C ALA A 484 7.11 4.32 -2.10
N ILE A 485 7.72 4.37 -3.29
CA ILE A 485 8.13 3.18 -4.05
C ILE A 485 9.21 2.41 -3.29
N ASP A 486 10.25 3.09 -2.80
CA ASP A 486 11.33 2.46 -2.03
C ASP A 486 10.80 1.77 -0.76
N ASN A 487 9.88 2.42 -0.04
CA ASN A 487 9.23 1.85 1.13
C ASN A 487 8.34 0.64 0.79
N CYS A 488 7.66 0.63 -0.36
CA CYS A 488 6.97 -0.57 -0.84
C CYS A 488 7.97 -1.72 -1.11
N GLY A 489 9.16 -1.43 -1.63
CA GLY A 489 10.24 -2.40 -1.78
C GLY A 489 10.65 -3.03 -0.44
N GLU A 490 10.77 -2.20 0.61
CA GLU A 490 11.08 -2.69 1.94
C GLU A 490 9.95 -3.55 2.53
N ILE A 491 8.69 -3.23 2.25
CA ILE A 491 7.56 -4.12 2.60
C ILE A 491 7.72 -5.48 1.91
N GLY A 492 8.03 -5.49 0.62
CA GLY A 492 8.24 -6.73 -0.14
C GLY A 492 9.34 -7.59 0.44
N TRP A 493 10.45 -6.97 0.87
CA TRP A 493 11.55 -7.67 1.55
C TRP A 493 11.13 -8.29 2.87
N LYS A 494 10.52 -7.52 3.78
CA LYS A 494 10.07 -8.03 5.09
C LYS A 494 9.07 -9.17 4.92
N VAL A 495 8.16 -9.06 3.99
CA VAL A 495 7.19 -10.13 3.66
C VAL A 495 7.89 -11.41 3.20
N LEU A 496 8.87 -11.32 2.30
CA LEU A 496 9.61 -12.49 1.81
C LEU A 496 10.41 -13.16 2.93
N GLU A 497 11.07 -12.36 3.77
CA GLU A 497 11.87 -12.85 4.90
C GLU A 497 10.99 -13.54 5.95
N GLU A 498 9.80 -12.98 6.23
CA GLU A 498 8.82 -13.64 7.11
C GLU A 498 8.28 -14.95 6.52
N ILE A 499 7.98 -14.99 5.21
CA ILE A 499 7.57 -16.23 4.55
C ILE A 499 8.70 -17.27 4.62
N ALA A 500 9.94 -16.88 4.36
CA ALA A 500 11.10 -17.79 4.43
C ALA A 500 11.30 -18.35 5.84
N GLN A 501 11.01 -17.56 6.88
CA GLN A 501 11.16 -17.98 8.26
C GLN A 501 10.04 -18.92 8.73
N TYR A 502 8.78 -18.54 8.50
CA TYR A 502 7.62 -19.23 9.09
C TYR A 502 6.99 -20.25 8.15
N SER A 503 7.25 -20.14 6.84
CA SER A 503 6.71 -21.04 5.83
C SER A 503 7.79 -21.33 4.77
N PRO A 504 8.88 -22.04 5.14
CA PRO A 504 10.01 -22.30 4.23
C PRO A 504 9.60 -23.06 2.97
N THR A 505 8.51 -23.82 3.04
CA THR A 505 7.85 -24.43 1.88
C THR A 505 6.56 -23.66 1.62
N TYR A 506 6.56 -22.77 0.64
CA TYR A 506 5.45 -21.89 0.36
C TYR A 506 4.74 -22.27 -0.92
N THR A 507 3.41 -22.37 -0.86
CA THR A 507 2.56 -22.72 -2.00
C THR A 507 1.77 -21.51 -2.46
N TYR A 508 1.86 -21.20 -3.74
CA TYR A 508 1.07 -20.14 -4.37
C TYR A 508 0.37 -20.64 -5.63
N TYR A 509 -0.60 -19.87 -6.11
CA TYR A 509 -1.38 -20.22 -7.28
C TYR A 509 -1.10 -19.25 -8.42
N LYS A 510 -0.76 -19.80 -9.59
CA LYS A 510 -0.53 -19.05 -10.82
C LYS A 510 -1.53 -19.45 -11.88
N GLU A 511 -2.06 -18.47 -12.59
CA GLU A 511 -2.95 -18.72 -13.73
C GLU A 511 -2.11 -18.89 -15.00
N GLU A 512 -2.10 -20.08 -15.58
CA GLU A 512 -1.46 -20.39 -16.86
C GLU A 512 -2.49 -20.97 -17.83
N GLY A 513 -2.73 -20.27 -18.96
CA GLY A 513 -3.65 -20.73 -19.99
C GLY A 513 -5.11 -20.89 -19.51
N GLY A 514 -5.57 -20.04 -18.58
CA GLY A 514 -6.92 -20.08 -18.01
C GLY A 514 -7.15 -21.21 -16.98
N LYS A 515 -6.07 -21.85 -16.51
CA LYS A 515 -6.12 -22.84 -15.43
C LYS A 515 -5.24 -22.39 -14.27
N LEU A 516 -5.75 -22.53 -13.06
CA LEU A 516 -4.97 -22.32 -11.85
C LEU A 516 -4.02 -23.51 -11.65
N LYS A 517 -2.74 -23.21 -11.58
CA LYS A 517 -1.68 -24.17 -11.29
C LYS A 517 -1.13 -23.89 -9.91
N GLU A 518 -1.07 -24.91 -9.09
CA GLU A 518 -0.46 -24.85 -7.76
C GLU A 518 1.05 -25.05 -7.91
N ILE A 519 1.83 -24.11 -7.36
CA ILE A 519 3.30 -24.13 -7.40
C ILE A 519 3.79 -24.03 -5.97
N THR A 520 4.62 -24.99 -5.58
CA THR A 520 5.28 -25.04 -4.27
C THR A 520 6.75 -24.73 -4.46
N ILE A 521 7.25 -23.76 -3.69
CA ILE A 521 8.65 -23.36 -3.68
C ILE A 521 9.27 -23.61 -2.31
N GLU A 522 10.54 -23.96 -2.30
CA GLU A 522 11.38 -24.01 -1.09
C GLU A 522 12.29 -22.79 -1.10
N PHE A 523 12.33 -22.06 0.01
CA PHE A 523 13.22 -20.90 0.13
C PHE A 523 14.66 -21.36 0.32
N PRO A 524 15.63 -20.83 -0.45
CA PRO A 524 17.02 -21.29 -0.41
C PRO A 524 17.73 -20.90 0.88
N SER A 525 17.31 -19.86 1.53
CA SER A 525 17.89 -19.32 2.76
C SER A 525 16.91 -18.41 3.45
N GLN A 526 17.04 -18.25 4.76
CA GLN A 526 16.33 -17.25 5.54
C GLN A 526 16.87 -15.82 5.25
N TYR A 527 18.15 -15.71 4.84
CA TYR A 527 18.80 -14.44 4.48
C TYR A 527 18.75 -14.22 2.97
N LEU A 528 17.62 -13.71 2.48
CA LEU A 528 17.38 -13.55 1.05
C LEU A 528 18.12 -12.36 0.44
N ARG A 529 18.34 -11.28 1.20
CA ARG A 529 18.95 -10.02 0.72
C ARG A 529 20.37 -10.18 0.17
N ASP A 530 21.12 -11.16 0.66
CA ASP A 530 22.49 -11.42 0.20
C ASP A 530 22.56 -12.01 -1.21
N GLY A 531 21.51 -12.74 -1.61
CA GLY A 531 21.48 -13.47 -2.87
C GLY A 531 20.54 -12.91 -3.94
N LEU A 532 19.66 -12.00 -3.56
CA LEU A 532 18.60 -11.44 -4.40
C LEU A 532 18.60 -9.92 -4.35
N GLU A 533 18.05 -9.30 -5.37
CA GLU A 533 17.75 -7.87 -5.44
C GLU A 533 16.28 -7.70 -5.77
N LEU A 534 15.59 -6.92 -4.98
CA LEU A 534 14.18 -6.59 -5.19
C LEU A 534 14.08 -5.14 -5.64
N GLU A 535 13.53 -4.94 -6.82
CA GLU A 535 13.23 -3.63 -7.39
C GLU A 535 11.72 -3.49 -7.57
N LEU A 536 11.17 -2.28 -7.40
CA LEU A 536 9.82 -2.01 -7.86
C LEU A 536 9.84 -1.64 -9.33
N THR A 537 8.91 -2.20 -10.07
CA THR A 537 8.75 -1.92 -11.51
C THR A 537 8.38 -0.45 -11.75
N ALA A 538 7.72 0.19 -10.79
CA ALA A 538 7.32 1.59 -10.82
C ALA A 538 8.49 2.59 -10.90
N SER A 539 9.70 2.20 -10.51
CA SER A 539 10.86 3.10 -10.51
C SER A 539 11.36 3.45 -11.93
N LYS A 540 11.00 2.68 -12.95
CA LYS A 540 11.56 2.79 -14.30
C LYS A 540 10.69 3.52 -15.32
N GLU A 541 9.37 3.70 -15.13
CA GLU A 541 8.51 4.17 -16.22
C GLU A 541 7.43 5.19 -15.82
N MET A 542 7.65 6.44 -16.24
CA MET A 542 6.58 7.42 -16.46
C MET A 542 6.10 7.34 -17.92
N MET A 543 5.62 6.20 -18.37
CA MET A 543 5.04 6.13 -19.71
C MET A 543 3.52 6.32 -19.66
N SER A 544 3.04 7.34 -20.38
CA SER A 544 1.61 7.54 -20.59
C SER A 544 1.00 6.36 -21.38
N GLN A 545 -0.32 6.20 -21.36
CA GLN A 545 -0.97 5.17 -22.18
C GLN A 545 -0.67 5.34 -23.68
N SER A 546 -0.47 6.58 -24.15
CA SER A 546 -0.03 6.88 -25.51
C SER A 546 1.38 6.37 -25.79
N ASP A 547 2.30 6.60 -24.85
CA ASP A 547 3.69 6.16 -24.98
C ASP A 547 3.78 4.63 -24.95
N ARG A 548 2.96 3.96 -24.11
CA ARG A 548 2.85 2.48 -24.12
C ARG A 548 2.35 1.97 -25.48
N ARG A 549 1.40 2.65 -26.11
CA ARG A 549 0.93 2.28 -27.47
C ARG A 549 2.04 2.45 -28.51
N GLU A 550 2.79 3.56 -28.47
CA GLU A 550 3.92 3.78 -29.38
C GLU A 550 5.02 2.74 -29.17
N VAL A 551 5.36 2.44 -27.90
CA VAL A 551 6.32 1.38 -27.56
C VAL A 551 5.83 0.02 -28.03
N ASN A 552 4.55 -0.33 -27.80
CA ASN A 552 3.99 -1.58 -28.26
C ASN A 552 4.00 -1.70 -29.80
N ILE A 553 3.73 -0.60 -30.52
CA ILE A 553 3.80 -0.55 -32.00
C ILE A 553 5.25 -0.70 -32.45
N ALA A 554 6.20 0.01 -31.83
CA ALA A 554 7.62 -0.11 -32.14
C ALA A 554 8.15 -1.53 -31.82
N THR A 555 7.72 -2.13 -30.73
CA THR A 555 8.06 -3.51 -30.34
C THR A 555 7.50 -4.50 -31.37
N TYR A 556 6.26 -4.34 -31.78
CA TYR A 556 5.66 -5.17 -32.83
C TYR A 556 6.41 -5.06 -34.16
N GLN A 557 6.80 -3.87 -34.56
CA GLN A 557 7.61 -3.64 -35.76
C GLN A 557 8.98 -4.33 -35.65
N LEU A 558 9.68 -4.17 -34.54
CA LEU A 558 10.95 -4.85 -34.26
C LEU A 558 10.83 -6.38 -34.29
N LEU A 559 9.77 -6.91 -33.66
CA LEU A 559 9.48 -8.35 -33.69
C LEU A 559 9.18 -8.85 -35.11
N SER A 560 8.37 -8.12 -35.86
CA SER A 560 8.02 -8.44 -37.24
C SER A 560 9.25 -8.44 -38.16
N ASP A 561 10.11 -7.42 -38.02
CA ASP A 561 11.36 -7.32 -38.80
C ASP A 561 12.35 -8.42 -38.43
N ALA A 562 12.49 -8.73 -37.13
CA ALA A 562 13.35 -9.82 -36.67
C ALA A 562 12.82 -11.17 -37.17
N ALA A 563 11.51 -11.43 -37.05
CA ALA A 563 10.88 -12.66 -37.54
C ALA A 563 11.07 -12.84 -39.05
N THR A 564 10.92 -11.75 -39.84
CA THR A 564 11.09 -11.75 -41.29
C THR A 564 12.55 -12.09 -41.66
N LYS A 565 13.52 -11.49 -40.97
CA LYS A 565 14.95 -11.78 -41.17
C LYS A 565 15.31 -13.21 -40.80
N LEU A 566 14.80 -13.70 -39.65
CA LEU A 566 15.02 -15.09 -39.21
C LEU A 566 14.39 -16.07 -40.21
N PHE A 567 13.17 -15.82 -40.67
CA PHE A 567 12.51 -16.64 -41.68
C PHE A 567 13.29 -16.66 -43.00
N GLY A 568 13.81 -15.52 -43.44
CA GLY A 568 14.67 -15.42 -44.62
C GLY A 568 15.95 -16.23 -44.49
N MET A 569 16.60 -16.21 -43.33
CA MET A 569 17.82 -17.00 -43.08
C MET A 569 17.53 -18.52 -43.04
N VAL A 570 16.45 -18.94 -42.37
CA VAL A 570 16.00 -20.34 -42.35
C VAL A 570 15.66 -20.81 -43.77
N GLN A 571 14.96 -20.00 -44.56
CA GLN A 571 14.63 -20.32 -45.93
C GLN A 571 15.88 -20.42 -46.85
N GLY A 572 16.88 -19.53 -46.62
CA GLY A 572 18.17 -19.59 -47.32
C GLY A 572 18.95 -20.90 -47.01
N ILE A 573 18.89 -21.41 -45.80
CA ILE A 573 19.50 -22.71 -45.40
C ILE A 573 18.73 -23.84 -46.07
N VAL A 574 17.39 -23.84 -45.96
CA VAL A 574 16.51 -24.90 -46.50
C VAL A 574 16.60 -24.99 -48.03
N SER A 575 16.69 -23.84 -48.74
CA SER A 575 16.82 -23.79 -50.18
C SER A 575 18.22 -24.16 -50.72
N GLY A 576 19.19 -24.43 -49.85
CA GLY A 576 20.56 -24.79 -50.25
C GLY A 576 21.38 -23.62 -50.84
N GLN A 577 20.86 -22.38 -50.72
CA GLN A 577 21.57 -21.18 -51.20
C GLN A 577 22.70 -20.73 -50.26
N MET A 578 22.74 -21.23 -49.00
CA MET A 578 23.84 -20.99 -48.07
C MET A 578 24.72 -22.24 -47.89
N PRO A 579 26.04 -22.04 -47.84
CA PRO A 579 26.98 -23.14 -47.57
C PRO A 579 26.70 -23.77 -46.18
N THR A 580 26.71 -25.08 -46.10
CA THR A 580 26.48 -25.83 -44.85
C THR A 580 27.44 -25.45 -43.71
N ALA A 581 28.63 -24.95 -44.05
CA ALA A 581 29.61 -24.46 -43.07
C ALA A 581 29.12 -23.24 -42.29
N LEU A 582 28.17 -22.47 -42.81
CA LEU A 582 27.58 -21.28 -42.16
C LEU A 582 26.39 -21.61 -41.26
N THR A 583 25.88 -22.85 -41.31
CA THR A 583 24.68 -23.25 -40.54
C THR A 583 24.90 -23.08 -39.03
N GLN A 584 26.12 -23.40 -38.53
CA GLN A 584 26.44 -23.21 -37.10
C GLN A 584 26.42 -21.74 -36.67
N TYR A 585 26.86 -20.82 -37.54
CA TYR A 585 26.83 -19.38 -37.25
C TYR A 585 25.41 -18.84 -37.25
N VAL A 586 24.57 -19.32 -38.15
CA VAL A 586 23.17 -18.94 -38.24
C VAL A 586 22.39 -19.46 -37.03
N THR A 587 22.64 -20.70 -36.59
CA THR A 587 21.99 -21.25 -35.39
C THR A 587 22.36 -20.43 -34.13
N LYS A 588 23.67 -20.13 -33.96
CA LYS A 588 24.13 -19.25 -32.89
C LYS A 588 23.51 -17.86 -32.96
N TRP A 589 23.37 -17.30 -34.16
CA TRP A 589 22.78 -15.97 -34.34
C TRP A 589 21.28 -15.96 -34.03
N ILE A 590 20.55 -17.05 -34.34
CA ILE A 590 19.16 -17.26 -33.98
C ILE A 590 19.01 -17.33 -32.45
N GLU A 591 19.87 -18.09 -31.75
CA GLU A 591 19.87 -18.16 -30.27
C GLU A 591 20.15 -16.79 -29.64
N VAL A 592 21.15 -16.06 -30.13
CA VAL A 592 21.46 -14.71 -29.65
C VAL A 592 20.31 -13.75 -29.92
N SER A 593 19.63 -13.85 -31.07
CA SER A 593 18.48 -13.01 -31.42
C SER A 593 17.27 -13.34 -30.51
N GLU A 594 17.05 -14.61 -30.16
CA GLU A 594 16.01 -15.02 -29.19
C GLU A 594 16.28 -14.39 -27.84
N ILE A 595 17.51 -14.46 -27.34
CA ILE A 595 17.90 -13.89 -26.04
C ILE A 595 17.75 -12.37 -26.05
N LEU A 596 18.15 -11.69 -27.14
CA LEU A 596 18.04 -10.25 -27.28
C LEU A 596 16.58 -9.82 -27.35
N LEU A 597 15.73 -10.51 -28.10
CA LEU A 597 14.30 -10.22 -28.18
C LEU A 597 13.60 -10.40 -26.84
N LYS A 598 13.91 -11.48 -26.12
CA LYS A 598 13.39 -11.68 -24.75
C LYS A 598 13.84 -10.57 -23.81
N ARG A 599 15.10 -10.10 -23.94
CA ARG A 599 15.63 -8.98 -23.14
C ARG A 599 14.90 -7.66 -23.50
N ILE A 600 14.76 -7.37 -24.78
CA ILE A 600 14.03 -6.18 -25.27
C ILE A 600 12.58 -6.21 -24.78
N LEU A 601 11.88 -7.34 -24.90
CA LEU A 601 10.50 -7.48 -24.42
C LEU A 601 10.38 -7.29 -22.91
N ARG A 602 11.37 -7.77 -22.13
CA ARG A 602 11.43 -7.52 -20.68
C ARG A 602 11.69 -6.05 -20.39
N ASP A 603 12.59 -5.40 -21.12
CA ASP A 603 12.87 -3.96 -20.97
C ASP A 603 11.63 -3.10 -21.31
N PHE A 604 10.76 -3.58 -22.22
CA PHE A 604 9.46 -2.98 -22.53
C PHE A 604 8.32 -3.43 -21.59
N ASN A 605 8.64 -4.09 -20.48
CA ASN A 605 7.68 -4.54 -19.46
C ASN A 605 6.54 -5.42 -20.01
N GLN A 606 6.82 -6.23 -21.03
CA GLN A 606 5.86 -7.20 -21.56
C GLN A 606 5.87 -8.46 -20.70
N PRO A 607 4.75 -8.78 -20.01
CA PRO A 607 4.71 -9.88 -19.03
C PRO A 607 4.91 -11.26 -19.67
N ASP A 608 4.56 -11.42 -20.94
CA ASP A 608 4.60 -12.69 -21.66
C ASP A 608 5.81 -12.82 -22.59
N ALA A 609 6.91 -12.11 -22.30
CA ALA A 609 8.12 -12.12 -23.12
C ALA A 609 8.63 -13.54 -23.45
N GLU A 610 8.47 -14.47 -22.52
CA GLU A 610 8.88 -15.87 -22.70
C GLU A 610 7.94 -16.67 -23.60
N ASN A 611 6.66 -16.33 -23.61
CA ASN A 611 5.62 -16.96 -24.43
C ASN A 611 5.53 -16.38 -25.82
N LEU A 612 5.85 -15.08 -25.98
CA LEU A 612 5.79 -14.35 -27.25
C LEU A 612 6.95 -14.72 -28.20
N VAL A 613 8.10 -15.12 -27.65
CA VAL A 613 9.26 -15.55 -28.44
C VAL A 613 9.35 -17.07 -28.39
N ALA A 614 8.98 -17.71 -29.48
CA ALA A 614 9.10 -19.16 -29.60
C ALA A 614 10.53 -19.63 -29.34
N SER A 615 10.69 -20.60 -28.43
CA SER A 615 12.00 -21.18 -28.16
C SER A 615 12.46 -22.02 -29.34
N VAL A 616 13.64 -21.71 -29.84
CA VAL A 616 14.30 -22.46 -30.94
C VAL A 616 15.11 -23.65 -30.40
N LYS A 617 15.12 -23.86 -29.09
CA LYS A 617 15.78 -25.01 -28.45
C LYS A 617 15.11 -26.32 -28.92
N GLY A 618 15.84 -27.08 -29.72
CA GLY A 618 15.39 -28.40 -30.25
C GLY A 618 15.10 -28.42 -31.74
N LEU A 619 15.20 -27.32 -32.45
CA LEU A 619 15.17 -27.32 -33.91
C LEU A 619 16.54 -27.80 -34.45
N ASP A 620 16.60 -29.06 -34.85
CA ASP A 620 17.76 -29.60 -35.56
C ASP A 620 17.75 -29.08 -37.03
N LEU A 621 18.20 -27.84 -37.19
CA LEU A 621 18.35 -27.19 -38.49
C LEU A 621 19.38 -27.90 -39.36
N GLN A 622 20.37 -28.58 -38.74
CA GLN A 622 21.37 -29.39 -39.47
C GLN A 622 20.76 -30.66 -40.03
N GLY A 623 19.99 -31.36 -39.20
CA GLY A 623 19.25 -32.56 -39.64
C GLY A 623 18.26 -32.26 -40.75
N ALA A 624 17.46 -31.20 -40.60
CA ALA A 624 16.54 -30.78 -41.63
C ALA A 624 17.20 -30.34 -42.94
N ALA A 625 18.31 -29.63 -42.87
CA ALA A 625 19.09 -29.23 -44.07
C ALA A 625 19.72 -30.45 -44.80
N ILE A 626 20.23 -31.43 -44.05
CA ILE A 626 20.81 -32.67 -44.64
C ILE A 626 19.67 -33.49 -45.28
N GLU A 627 18.54 -33.65 -44.62
CA GLU A 627 17.39 -34.37 -45.16
C GLU A 627 16.84 -33.75 -46.44
N MET A 628 16.82 -32.42 -46.49
CA MET A 628 16.36 -31.69 -47.68
C MET A 628 17.36 -31.74 -48.84
N GLN A 629 18.68 -31.66 -48.55
CA GLN A 629 19.71 -31.92 -49.54
C GLN A 629 19.63 -33.33 -50.12
N GLN A 630 19.39 -34.32 -49.30
CA GLN A 630 19.20 -35.69 -49.78
C GLN A 630 17.95 -35.83 -50.65
N LYS A 631 16.84 -35.15 -50.28
CA LYS A 631 15.61 -35.12 -51.08
C LYS A 631 15.85 -34.39 -52.43
N ILE A 632 16.57 -33.29 -52.45
CA ILE A 632 16.92 -32.55 -53.66
C ILE A 632 17.83 -33.40 -54.57
N GLN A 633 18.84 -34.07 -54.02
CA GLN A 633 19.69 -34.99 -54.75
C GLN A 633 18.92 -36.21 -55.32
N ALA A 634 18.02 -36.76 -54.55
CA ALA A 634 17.14 -37.83 -55.00
C ALA A 634 16.21 -37.40 -56.10
N MET A 635 15.65 -36.16 -56.03
CA MET A 635 14.79 -35.60 -57.05
C MET A 635 15.58 -35.26 -58.34
N GLN A 636 16.78 -34.73 -58.20
CA GLN A 636 17.71 -34.51 -59.35
C GLN A 636 18.08 -35.81 -60.04
N ALA A 637 18.38 -36.88 -59.26
CA ALA A 637 18.64 -38.21 -59.80
C ALA A 637 17.43 -38.81 -60.53
N GLN A 638 16.23 -38.62 -59.98
CA GLN A 638 14.97 -39.01 -60.68
C GLN A 638 14.74 -38.23 -61.98
N LEU A 639 14.98 -36.94 -61.95
CA LEU A 639 14.87 -36.07 -63.15
C LEU A 639 15.91 -36.50 -64.23
N ALA A 640 17.12 -36.80 -63.82
CA ALA A 640 18.20 -37.30 -64.73
C ALA A 640 17.81 -38.67 -65.33
N GLN A 641 17.21 -39.57 -64.52
CA GLN A 641 16.69 -40.85 -65.03
C GLN A 641 15.52 -40.64 -66.00
N GLN A 642 14.61 -39.72 -65.73
CA GLN A 642 13.49 -39.41 -66.65
C GLN A 642 14.01 -38.79 -67.96
N GLN A 643 15.02 -37.95 -67.92
CA GLN A 643 15.64 -37.39 -69.14
C GLN A 643 16.40 -38.47 -69.95
N GLN A 644 17.04 -39.42 -69.31
CA GLN A 644 17.65 -40.57 -69.99
C GLN A 644 16.62 -41.53 -70.64
N LEU A 645 15.45 -41.67 -69.98
CA LEU A 645 14.36 -42.48 -70.55
C LEU A 645 13.66 -41.78 -71.71
N GLN A 646 13.58 -40.45 -71.73
CA GLN A 646 13.04 -39.64 -72.87
C GLN A 646 14.04 -39.59 -74.05
N GLY A 647 15.35 -39.71 -73.80
CA GLY A 647 16.36 -39.78 -74.85
C GLY A 647 16.42 -41.15 -75.62
N MET A 648 15.67 -42.16 -75.17
CA MET A 648 15.63 -43.51 -75.77
C MET A 648 14.32 -43.79 -76.56
N GLN A 649 13.65 -42.77 -77.10
CA GLN A 649 12.59 -43.05 -78.08
C GLN A 649 13.21 -43.36 -79.42
N PRO A 650 12.88 -44.51 -80.02
CA PRO A 650 13.40 -44.90 -81.36
C PRO A 650 12.79 -43.98 -82.40
N GLN A 651 13.73 -43.47 -83.28
CA GLN A 651 13.34 -42.74 -84.51
C GLN A 651 12.43 -43.64 -85.36
N GLN A 652 11.21 -43.24 -85.64
CA GLN A 652 10.38 -43.88 -86.66
C GLN A 652 10.94 -43.50 -88.08
N PRO A 653 11.03 -44.49 -88.97
CA PRO A 653 11.52 -44.22 -90.31
C PRO A 653 10.48 -43.36 -91.13
N GLN A 654 10.94 -42.30 -91.72
CA GLN A 654 10.19 -41.51 -92.68
C GLN A 654 9.92 -42.35 -93.94
N MET A 655 8.68 -42.75 -94.17
CA MET A 655 8.23 -43.19 -95.49
C MET A 655 8.03 -41.95 -96.39
N GLY A 656 8.87 -41.87 -97.43
CA GLY A 656 8.65 -40.97 -98.52
C GLY A 656 7.38 -41.27 -99.32
N MET A 657 6.58 -40.25 -99.60
CA MET A 657 5.61 -40.27 -100.75
C MET A 657 6.02 -39.25 -101.74
N GLN A 658 6.41 -39.78 -102.91
CA GLN A 658 6.39 -39.11 -104.14
C GLN A 658 4.95 -39.08 -104.69
N GLY A 659 4.52 -37.96 -105.25
CA GLY A 659 3.31 -37.79 -105.93
C GLY A 659 2.87 -36.33 -105.96
#